data_df8421d7e80c40792dde50f0835b525c
#
_entry.id   df8421d7e80c40792dde50f0835b525c
#
_cell.length_a   1.000
_cell.length_b   1.000
_cell.length_c   1.000
_cell.angle_alpha   90.00
_cell.angle_beta   90.00
_cell.angle_gamma   90.00
#
_symmetry.space_group_name_H-M   'P 1'
#
loop_
_entity.id
_entity.type
_entity.pdbx_description
1 polymer ?
#
loop_
_entity_poly.entity_id
_entity_poly.type
_entity_poly.pdbx_seq_one_letter_code
_entity_poly.pdbx_strand_id
1 'polypeptide(L)'
;MRLSIKVLFLFILSFNFLFAQQKKRVACIGDSVTKGSNLAKGKTYPDQLQQLLGDEYEVRNFGRNGATLLEKGHNPYLKSEELEAALAFKPDLVVINLGLNDTDPRNWPNYQMDFQKDYNKLISLFQNENPKVEVYVCENTPIFSGHPRFLSGTRDWYWDIKIEIGAVAVIHFHKLVDLYPPLAFRIDLFDDYLHPSEQGAEIIAKTIFDRIVPVRQKLSVNESIGSHMVLQRDQTNRIKGKANARQAVVIEMDGVTYLSNAEVSGEWGIDIPTMPAGGPYRMKIYTDQDTIILEDILFGDVFLASGQSNMAFPLKDANGSKELIKEASKHNGIRIFKNKVLKETNNEEWDEATLKKVNDLEYFSGKWEKLTAENAANFSAIAYSFAEALEQETKVPIGIIELAVGGSNTESWIPRRSLEEDPLLATYIHGWRKSDFIQDFCKNRAKVNLKKSMVKNQRHPYEPAYNFEAGYNKWKDASLKGILWYQGESNAHNVELHEHLFKTLIASWRENYKPFLGKRERLPFYTVQLSSLDRPSWPKFRDSQRKLSNELKDVYMAVSSDLGDSLDVHPREKLIIGKRLANLVLKHEFGKDNNADSPQPIYSYSKERQHEIRFSHAKQLRAMGSNEVTSFQAKDEDGNLVDLKVVEVKGNSVILENPRGLMEIYYGYKPFSRANLVNEEGVPVSTFSIKR
;
A
#
# COMPACT_ATOMS: atom_id res chain seq x y z
N MET A 1 8.12 24.08 100.92
CA MET A 1 6.91 23.80 100.11
C MET A 1 7.30 23.74 98.67
N ARG A 2 7.59 22.53 98.14
CA ARG A 2 7.97 22.30 96.72
C ARG A 2 6.94 21.41 96.11
N LEU A 3 6.22 21.93 95.10
CA LEU A 3 5.22 21.21 94.31
C LEU A 3 5.95 20.45 93.16
N SER A 4 5.87 19.12 93.13
CA SER A 4 6.40 18.28 92.06
C SER A 4 5.31 18.08 91.00
N ILE A 5 5.55 18.59 89.78
CA ILE A 5 4.72 18.34 88.62
C ILE A 5 5.20 17.04 87.95
N LYS A 6 4.37 16.00 88.00
CA LYS A 6 4.57 14.78 87.22
C LYS A 6 4.07 15.02 85.76
N VAL A 7 4.98 15.09 84.82
CA VAL A 7 4.65 15.11 83.39
C VAL A 7 4.33 13.67 82.90
N LEU A 8 3.10 13.45 82.51
CA LEU A 8 2.59 12.20 81.94
C LEU A 8 2.93 12.22 80.45
N PHE A 9 3.92 11.46 80.04
CA PHE A 9 4.23 11.20 78.63
C PHE A 9 3.19 10.18 78.09
N LEU A 10 2.22 10.66 77.26
CA LEU A 10 1.33 9.84 76.49
C LEU A 10 2.10 9.38 75.16
N PHE A 11 2.51 8.15 75.13
CA PHE A 11 2.99 7.53 73.90
C PHE A 11 1.78 7.27 73.01
N ILE A 12 1.54 8.14 72.01
CA ILE A 12 0.62 7.86 70.90
C ILE A 12 1.39 6.94 69.94
N LEU A 13 1.18 5.63 70.04
CA LEU A 13 1.52 4.66 69.00
C LEU A 13 0.60 4.92 67.80
N SER A 14 1.11 5.70 66.85
CA SER A 14 0.51 5.76 65.50
C SER A 14 0.70 4.41 64.84
N PHE A 15 -0.30 3.54 64.89
CA PHE A 15 -0.46 2.40 64.01
C PHE A 15 -0.69 2.94 62.63
N ASN A 16 0.35 3.11 61.85
CA ASN A 16 0.23 3.20 60.42
C ASN A 16 -0.25 1.82 59.94
N PHE A 17 -1.56 1.63 59.84
CA PHE A 17 -2.13 0.61 59.01
C PHE A 17 -1.72 0.94 57.58
N LEU A 18 -0.62 0.38 57.10
CA LEU A 18 -0.39 0.20 55.70
C LEU A 18 -1.53 -0.70 55.21
N PHE A 19 -2.64 -0.08 54.79
CA PHE A 19 -3.56 -0.77 53.89
C PHE A 19 -2.72 -1.09 52.66
N ALA A 20 -2.23 -2.31 52.59
CA ALA A 20 -1.72 -2.85 51.31
C ALA A 20 -2.87 -2.65 50.32
N GLN A 21 -2.75 -1.70 49.44
CA GLN A 21 -3.74 -1.44 48.40
C GLN A 21 -3.90 -2.76 47.63
N GLN A 22 -5.10 -3.34 47.68
CA GLN A 22 -5.36 -4.63 47.05
C GLN A 22 -5.12 -4.45 45.55
N LYS A 23 -4.15 -5.21 45.01
CA LYS A 23 -3.80 -5.17 43.58
C LYS A 23 -5.04 -5.52 42.74
N LYS A 24 -5.27 -4.75 41.70
CA LYS A 24 -6.28 -5.10 40.69
C LYS A 24 -5.85 -6.36 39.93
N ARG A 25 -6.67 -7.39 39.93
CA ARG A 25 -6.38 -8.69 39.31
C ARG A 25 -6.82 -8.70 37.87
N VAL A 26 -5.88 -9.01 36.96
CA VAL A 26 -6.10 -9.10 35.53
C VAL A 26 -5.91 -10.56 35.07
N ALA A 27 -6.97 -11.17 34.58
CA ALA A 27 -6.90 -12.50 33.97
C ALA A 27 -6.77 -12.37 32.46
N CYS A 28 -5.67 -12.84 31.87
CA CYS A 28 -5.49 -12.97 30.43
C CYS A 28 -5.88 -14.40 30.04
N ILE A 29 -7.06 -14.57 29.45
CA ILE A 29 -7.56 -15.83 28.95
C ILE A 29 -7.47 -15.89 27.42
N GLY A 30 -7.21 -17.05 26.86
CA GLY A 30 -7.04 -17.18 25.43
C GLY A 30 -6.42 -18.49 24.98
N ASP A 31 -5.95 -18.49 23.77
CA ASP A 31 -5.33 -19.63 23.11
C ASP A 31 -3.79 -19.67 23.20
N SER A 32 -3.12 -20.21 22.16
CA SER A 32 -1.66 -20.30 22.10
C SER A 32 -0.95 -18.93 22.04
N VAL A 33 -1.61 -17.91 21.49
CA VAL A 33 -1.07 -16.54 21.47
C VAL A 33 -0.98 -15.98 22.90
N THR A 34 -2.00 -16.26 23.72
CA THR A 34 -1.99 -15.89 25.15
C THR A 34 -1.01 -16.75 25.94
N LYS A 35 -1.01 -18.09 25.71
CA LYS A 35 -0.07 -19.00 26.36
C LYS A 35 1.38 -18.65 26.10
N GLY A 36 1.69 -18.28 24.84
CA GLY A 36 3.03 -17.89 24.43
C GLY A 36 4.05 -19.02 24.50
N SER A 37 3.67 -20.26 24.12
CA SER A 37 4.55 -21.44 24.24
C SER A 37 5.79 -21.39 23.36
N ASN A 38 5.81 -20.54 22.35
CA ASN A 38 6.96 -20.27 21.48
C ASN A 38 7.93 -19.23 22.07
N LEU A 39 7.59 -18.62 23.21
CA LEU A 39 8.35 -17.56 23.84
C LEU A 39 9.09 -18.03 25.10
N ALA A 40 10.19 -17.36 25.43
CA ALA A 40 10.88 -17.58 26.68
C ALA A 40 10.01 -17.16 27.88
N LYS A 41 10.29 -17.74 29.05
CA LYS A 41 9.59 -17.36 30.29
C LYS A 41 9.76 -15.87 30.57
N GLY A 42 8.68 -15.19 30.92
CA GLY A 42 8.66 -13.76 31.18
C GLY A 42 8.53 -12.88 29.94
N LYS A 43 8.29 -13.48 28.75
CA LYS A 43 8.23 -12.78 27.45
C LYS A 43 6.86 -12.89 26.76
N THR A 44 5.91 -13.54 27.39
CA THR A 44 4.52 -13.57 26.86
C THR A 44 3.87 -12.19 26.97
N TYR A 45 2.81 -11.92 26.20
CA TYR A 45 2.13 -10.63 26.31
C TYR A 45 1.52 -10.38 27.72
N PRO A 46 1.01 -11.40 28.45
CA PRO A 46 0.60 -11.18 29.84
C PRO A 46 1.76 -10.77 30.78
N ASP A 47 2.96 -11.38 30.59
CA ASP A 47 4.15 -10.99 31.37
C ASP A 47 4.55 -9.54 31.09
N GLN A 48 4.53 -9.13 29.81
CA GLN A 48 4.87 -7.78 29.40
C GLN A 48 3.78 -6.77 29.82
N LEU A 49 2.50 -7.18 29.79
CA LEU A 49 1.40 -6.37 30.32
C LEU A 49 1.56 -6.15 31.82
N GLN A 50 2.01 -7.15 32.60
CA GLN A 50 2.33 -6.97 34.01
C GLN A 50 3.41 -5.90 34.21
N GLN A 51 4.45 -5.89 33.37
CA GLN A 51 5.52 -4.89 33.45
C GLN A 51 5.00 -3.46 33.16
N LEU A 52 4.10 -3.33 32.17
CA LEU A 52 3.50 -2.04 31.80
C LEU A 52 2.54 -1.52 32.85
N LEU A 53 1.72 -2.40 33.46
CA LEU A 53 0.74 -2.02 34.46
C LEU A 53 1.34 -1.77 35.85
N GLY A 54 2.54 -2.31 36.13
CA GLY A 54 3.26 -2.11 37.38
C GLY A 54 2.64 -2.84 38.58
N ASP A 55 3.04 -2.38 39.79
CA ASP A 55 2.73 -3.07 41.04
C ASP A 55 1.29 -2.89 41.55
N GLU A 56 0.53 -1.97 40.99
CA GLU A 56 -0.89 -1.79 41.32
C GLU A 56 -1.79 -2.91 40.77
N TYR A 57 -1.25 -3.70 39.83
CA TYR A 57 -1.95 -4.80 39.16
C TYR A 57 -1.25 -6.15 39.45
N GLU A 58 -2.04 -7.24 39.39
CA GLU A 58 -1.56 -8.60 39.34
C GLU A 58 -2.12 -9.26 38.07
N VAL A 59 -1.25 -9.46 37.04
CA VAL A 59 -1.62 -10.08 35.77
C VAL A 59 -1.27 -11.56 35.79
N ARG A 60 -2.23 -12.43 35.43
CA ARG A 60 -1.98 -13.87 35.28
C ARG A 60 -2.36 -14.37 33.90
N ASN A 61 -1.53 -15.29 33.40
CA ASN A 61 -1.71 -15.96 32.11
C ASN A 61 -2.50 -17.26 32.30
N PHE A 62 -3.69 -17.32 31.71
CA PHE A 62 -4.57 -18.50 31.65
C PHE A 62 -4.76 -18.95 30.18
N GLY A 63 -3.78 -18.78 29.33
CA GLY A 63 -3.81 -19.23 27.95
C GLY A 63 -3.69 -20.73 27.82
N ARG A 64 -4.40 -21.32 26.84
CA ARG A 64 -4.40 -22.77 26.52
C ARG A 64 -4.10 -22.99 25.05
N ASN A 65 -3.05 -23.77 24.75
CA ASN A 65 -2.69 -24.07 23.37
C ASN A 65 -3.85 -24.68 22.57
N GLY A 66 -4.12 -24.15 21.40
CA GLY A 66 -5.14 -24.67 20.48
C GLY A 66 -6.58 -24.48 20.96
N ALA A 67 -6.81 -23.67 21.99
CA ALA A 67 -8.16 -23.49 22.56
C ALA A 67 -9.09 -22.80 21.55
N THR A 68 -10.33 -23.31 21.47
CA THR A 68 -11.45 -22.73 20.74
C THR A 68 -12.39 -21.99 21.67
N LEU A 69 -13.04 -20.95 21.17
CA LEU A 69 -14.15 -20.33 21.86
C LEU A 69 -15.40 -21.19 21.80
N LEU A 70 -15.68 -21.78 20.63
CA LEU A 70 -16.82 -22.67 20.40
C LEU A 70 -16.79 -23.87 21.39
N GLU A 71 -17.83 -24.02 22.17
CA GLU A 71 -17.95 -25.11 23.16
C GLU A 71 -18.01 -26.51 22.52
N LYS A 72 -18.49 -26.56 21.26
CA LYS A 72 -18.50 -27.79 20.44
C LYS A 72 -17.25 -27.95 19.62
N GLY A 73 -16.32 -26.98 19.68
CA GLY A 73 -15.04 -27.04 18.99
C GLY A 73 -14.17 -28.22 19.46
N HIS A 74 -13.11 -28.50 18.71
CA HIS A 74 -12.24 -29.62 18.97
C HIS A 74 -11.41 -29.52 20.30
N ASN A 75 -11.26 -28.30 20.85
CA ASN A 75 -10.53 -28.01 22.10
C ASN A 75 -11.14 -26.82 22.85
N PRO A 76 -12.37 -26.96 23.38
CA PRO A 76 -13.11 -25.83 23.91
C PRO A 76 -12.50 -25.27 25.21
N TYR A 77 -12.25 -23.94 25.20
CA TYR A 77 -11.78 -23.23 26.40
C TYR A 77 -12.78 -23.32 27.56
N LEU A 78 -14.08 -23.33 27.24
CA LEU A 78 -15.17 -23.47 28.24
C LEU A 78 -15.12 -24.75 29.09
N LYS A 79 -14.31 -25.75 28.70
CA LYS A 79 -14.14 -27.03 29.40
C LYS A 79 -12.72 -27.26 29.91
N SER A 80 -11.96 -26.17 30.11
CA SER A 80 -10.55 -26.26 30.47
C SER A 80 -10.27 -25.98 31.94
N GLU A 81 -9.21 -26.59 32.46
CA GLU A 81 -8.70 -26.30 33.80
C GLU A 81 -8.20 -24.85 33.93
N GLU A 82 -7.73 -24.26 32.82
CA GLU A 82 -7.30 -22.85 32.75
C GLU A 82 -8.47 -21.91 33.02
N LEU A 83 -9.69 -22.22 32.57
CA LEU A 83 -10.87 -21.44 32.87
C LEU A 83 -11.23 -21.55 34.37
N GLU A 84 -11.22 -22.76 34.94
CA GLU A 84 -11.48 -22.97 36.38
C GLU A 84 -10.49 -22.18 37.23
N ALA A 85 -9.20 -22.17 36.87
CA ALA A 85 -8.16 -21.42 37.55
C ALA A 85 -8.36 -19.88 37.39
N ALA A 86 -8.80 -19.43 36.20
CA ALA A 86 -9.10 -18.02 35.96
C ALA A 86 -10.30 -17.54 36.78
N LEU A 87 -11.35 -18.34 36.91
CA LEU A 87 -12.51 -18.00 37.75
C LEU A 87 -12.12 -18.01 39.26
N ALA A 88 -11.34 -18.99 39.71
CA ALA A 88 -10.83 -19.03 41.08
C ALA A 88 -9.91 -17.86 41.44
N PHE A 89 -9.25 -17.23 40.44
CA PHE A 89 -8.45 -16.03 40.62
C PHE A 89 -9.32 -14.80 40.95
N LYS A 90 -10.62 -14.84 40.66
CA LYS A 90 -11.60 -13.75 40.90
C LYS A 90 -11.10 -12.41 40.35
N PRO A 91 -10.90 -12.27 39.03
CA PRO A 91 -10.31 -11.09 38.45
C PRO A 91 -11.22 -9.85 38.55
N ASP A 92 -10.57 -8.66 38.59
CA ASP A 92 -11.24 -7.37 38.45
C ASP A 92 -11.34 -6.99 36.95
N LEU A 93 -10.39 -7.46 36.16
CA LEU A 93 -10.35 -7.28 34.70
C LEU A 93 -10.11 -8.64 34.00
N VAL A 94 -10.83 -8.89 32.93
CA VAL A 94 -10.64 -10.08 32.08
C VAL A 94 -10.30 -9.62 30.65
N VAL A 95 -9.18 -10.08 30.12
CA VAL A 95 -8.75 -9.89 28.73
C VAL A 95 -8.98 -11.21 28.00
N ILE A 96 -9.87 -11.22 27.00
CA ILE A 96 -10.26 -12.41 26.26
C ILE A 96 -9.67 -12.34 24.86
N ASN A 97 -8.77 -13.27 24.52
CA ASN A 97 -8.14 -13.39 23.20
C ASN A 97 -8.36 -14.83 22.69
N LEU A 98 -9.58 -15.10 22.20
CA LEU A 98 -10.05 -16.37 21.66
C LEU A 98 -10.72 -16.17 20.30
N GLY A 99 -10.80 -17.23 19.50
CA GLY A 99 -11.42 -17.23 18.17
C GLY A 99 -10.47 -17.65 17.06
N LEU A 100 -9.15 -17.54 17.27
CA LEU A 100 -8.17 -17.84 16.23
C LEU A 100 -8.21 -19.33 15.83
N ASN A 101 -8.35 -20.27 16.77
CA ASN A 101 -8.46 -21.71 16.49
C ASN A 101 -9.85 -22.13 16.02
N ASP A 102 -10.85 -21.26 16.17
CA ASP A 102 -12.18 -21.47 15.61
C ASP A 102 -12.20 -21.41 14.09
N THR A 103 -11.18 -20.83 13.46
CA THR A 103 -10.93 -20.85 12.01
C THR A 103 -10.63 -22.25 11.46
N ASP A 104 -10.46 -23.28 12.29
CA ASP A 104 -10.22 -24.64 11.84
C ASP A 104 -11.47 -25.23 11.14
N PRO A 105 -11.33 -25.97 10.03
CA PRO A 105 -12.44 -26.60 9.31
C PRO A 105 -13.35 -27.50 10.16
N ARG A 106 -12.84 -28.01 11.27
CA ARG A 106 -13.63 -28.84 12.22
C ARG A 106 -14.60 -28.00 13.06
N ASN A 107 -14.39 -26.68 13.16
CA ASN A 107 -15.10 -25.78 14.06
C ASN A 107 -16.06 -24.87 13.31
N TRP A 108 -15.55 -23.83 12.63
CA TRP A 108 -16.36 -22.74 12.10
C TRP A 108 -17.49 -23.16 11.15
N PRO A 109 -17.24 -23.93 10.09
CA PRO A 109 -18.31 -24.29 9.16
C PRO A 109 -19.44 -25.12 9.80
N ASN A 110 -19.16 -25.74 10.96
CA ASN A 110 -20.13 -26.61 11.64
C ASN A 110 -20.89 -25.90 12.76
N TYR A 111 -20.28 -24.93 13.44
CA TYR A 111 -20.78 -24.37 14.70
C TYR A 111 -20.81 -22.85 14.75
N GLN A 112 -20.61 -22.14 13.64
CA GLN A 112 -20.55 -20.66 13.58
C GLN A 112 -21.75 -19.98 14.27
N MET A 113 -22.94 -20.56 14.17
CA MET A 113 -24.17 -20.03 14.79
C MET A 113 -24.16 -20.05 16.32
N ASP A 114 -23.28 -20.82 16.94
CA ASP A 114 -23.14 -20.88 18.39
C ASP A 114 -22.11 -19.85 18.92
N PHE A 115 -21.33 -19.16 18.05
CA PHE A 115 -20.16 -18.39 18.45
C PHE A 115 -20.49 -17.26 19.44
N GLN A 116 -21.44 -16.37 19.12
CA GLN A 116 -21.83 -15.30 20.03
C GLN A 116 -22.43 -15.82 21.33
N LYS A 117 -23.22 -16.91 21.27
CA LYS A 117 -23.80 -17.53 22.45
C LYS A 117 -22.72 -18.06 23.39
N ASP A 118 -21.74 -18.78 22.85
CA ASP A 118 -20.64 -19.36 23.62
C ASP A 118 -19.72 -18.28 24.18
N TYR A 119 -19.51 -17.18 23.41
CA TYR A 119 -18.76 -16.01 23.88
C TYR A 119 -19.45 -15.35 25.08
N ASN A 120 -20.75 -15.11 24.96
CA ASN A 120 -21.55 -14.51 26.04
C ASN A 120 -21.63 -15.43 27.27
N LYS A 121 -21.68 -16.77 27.07
CA LYS A 121 -21.59 -17.75 28.15
C LYS A 121 -20.27 -17.60 28.90
N LEU A 122 -19.15 -17.53 28.20
CA LEU A 122 -17.82 -17.35 28.81
C LEU A 122 -17.75 -16.06 29.65
N ILE A 123 -18.22 -14.93 29.10
CA ILE A 123 -18.25 -13.66 29.81
C ILE A 123 -19.13 -13.74 31.08
N SER A 124 -20.30 -14.35 30.96
CA SER A 124 -21.25 -14.48 32.06
C SER A 124 -20.69 -15.24 33.23
N LEU A 125 -19.80 -16.24 33.03
CA LEU A 125 -19.14 -16.96 34.12
C LEU A 125 -18.30 -16.00 34.99
N PHE A 126 -17.55 -15.06 34.40
CA PHE A 126 -16.78 -14.07 35.15
C PHE A 126 -17.69 -13.03 35.84
N GLN A 127 -18.77 -12.61 35.17
CA GLN A 127 -19.72 -11.65 35.72
C GLN A 127 -20.52 -12.22 36.92
N ASN A 128 -20.79 -13.52 36.91
CA ASN A 128 -21.42 -14.21 38.03
C ASN A 128 -20.50 -14.26 39.26
N GLU A 129 -19.20 -14.45 39.06
CA GLU A 129 -18.20 -14.44 40.16
C GLU A 129 -17.91 -13.02 40.67
N ASN A 130 -17.88 -12.05 39.76
CA ASN A 130 -17.66 -10.63 40.05
C ASN A 130 -18.52 -9.74 39.13
N PRO A 131 -19.69 -9.26 39.60
CA PRO A 131 -20.58 -8.41 38.79
C PRO A 131 -19.95 -7.07 38.36
N LYS A 132 -18.81 -6.67 38.92
CA LYS A 132 -18.08 -5.45 38.59
C LYS A 132 -16.88 -5.73 37.67
N VAL A 133 -16.70 -6.97 37.20
CA VAL A 133 -15.57 -7.31 36.33
C VAL A 133 -15.61 -6.49 35.03
N GLU A 134 -14.49 -5.87 34.69
CA GLU A 134 -14.34 -5.20 33.42
C GLU A 134 -13.87 -6.19 32.36
N VAL A 135 -14.61 -6.28 31.25
CA VAL A 135 -14.31 -7.22 30.14
C VAL A 135 -13.69 -6.50 28.97
N TYR A 136 -12.52 -6.97 28.57
CA TYR A 136 -11.78 -6.54 27.40
C TYR A 136 -11.80 -7.68 26.36
N VAL A 137 -12.46 -7.45 25.23
CA VAL A 137 -12.62 -8.41 24.14
C VAL A 137 -11.60 -8.10 23.08
N CYS A 138 -10.66 -9.02 22.80
CA CYS A 138 -9.63 -8.83 21.79
C CYS A 138 -10.09 -9.37 20.44
N GLU A 139 -9.99 -8.58 19.38
CA GLU A 139 -9.98 -9.11 18.02
C GLU A 139 -8.66 -9.83 17.75
N ASN A 140 -8.71 -10.88 16.94
CA ASN A 140 -7.59 -11.79 16.75
C ASN A 140 -6.38 -11.10 16.07
N THR A 141 -5.18 -11.58 16.40
CA THR A 141 -3.95 -11.29 15.69
C THR A 141 -4.00 -11.84 14.25
N PRO A 142 -3.28 -11.25 13.27
CA PRO A 142 -3.31 -11.73 11.88
C PRO A 142 -2.75 -13.17 11.76
N ILE A 143 -3.27 -13.90 10.76
CA ILE A 143 -2.69 -15.13 10.22
C ILE A 143 -2.18 -14.81 8.82
N PHE A 144 -0.93 -15.18 8.52
CA PHE A 144 -0.34 -14.96 7.20
C PHE A 144 -0.34 -16.26 6.39
N SER A 145 -0.45 -16.15 5.07
CA SER A 145 -0.60 -17.28 4.15
C SER A 145 0.56 -18.29 4.12
N GLY A 146 1.68 -17.96 4.74
CA GLY A 146 2.79 -18.90 4.95
C GLY A 146 2.49 -20.01 5.96
N HIS A 147 1.44 -19.86 6.77
CA HIS A 147 1.04 -20.89 7.72
C HIS A 147 0.28 -22.02 7.01
N PRO A 148 0.58 -23.32 7.31
CA PRO A 148 -0.03 -24.45 6.61
C PRO A 148 -1.56 -24.51 6.66
N ARG A 149 -2.18 -23.97 7.70
CA ARG A 149 -3.64 -23.93 7.86
C ARG A 149 -4.32 -22.88 6.99
N PHE A 150 -3.58 -21.89 6.51
CA PHE A 150 -4.15 -20.74 5.81
C PHE A 150 -4.98 -21.13 4.56
N LEU A 151 -4.53 -22.18 3.84
CA LEU A 151 -5.13 -22.60 2.57
C LEU A 151 -6.41 -23.44 2.70
N SER A 152 -6.89 -23.70 3.90
CA SER A 152 -8.03 -24.60 4.17
C SER A 152 -9.31 -23.86 4.60
N GLY A 153 -9.56 -22.65 4.07
CA GLY A 153 -10.72 -21.84 4.43
C GLY A 153 -10.49 -20.92 5.64
N THR A 154 -9.41 -21.15 6.40
CA THR A 154 -9.04 -20.37 7.58
C THR A 154 -9.05 -18.85 7.34
N ARG A 155 -8.62 -18.41 6.17
CA ARG A 155 -8.57 -17.00 5.79
C ARG A 155 -9.95 -16.33 5.75
N ASP A 156 -10.94 -16.99 5.13
CA ASP A 156 -12.28 -16.43 4.96
C ASP A 156 -13.00 -16.42 6.31
N TRP A 157 -12.92 -17.51 7.06
CA TRP A 157 -13.51 -17.63 8.39
C TRP A 157 -12.85 -16.73 9.44
N TYR A 158 -11.59 -16.35 9.25
CA TYR A 158 -10.92 -15.37 10.08
C TYR A 158 -11.66 -14.02 10.10
N TRP A 159 -12.09 -13.54 8.93
CA TRP A 159 -12.82 -12.28 8.83
C TRP A 159 -14.23 -12.36 9.41
N ASP A 160 -14.91 -13.48 9.20
CA ASP A 160 -16.23 -13.73 9.81
C ASP A 160 -16.11 -13.69 11.33
N ILE A 161 -15.14 -14.41 11.90
CA ILE A 161 -14.92 -14.48 13.35
C ILE A 161 -14.55 -13.08 13.91
N LYS A 162 -13.74 -12.29 13.20
CA LYS A 162 -13.41 -10.93 13.62
C LYS A 162 -14.66 -10.06 13.72
N ILE A 163 -15.58 -10.17 12.76
CA ILE A 163 -16.88 -9.46 12.79
C ILE A 163 -17.70 -9.90 14.00
N GLU A 164 -17.79 -11.20 14.26
CA GLU A 164 -18.55 -11.74 15.40
C GLU A 164 -17.99 -11.31 16.76
N ILE A 165 -16.66 -11.28 16.91
CA ILE A 165 -15.99 -10.74 18.11
C ILE A 165 -16.33 -9.26 18.32
N GLY A 166 -16.24 -8.46 17.26
CA GLY A 166 -16.61 -7.04 17.31
C GLY A 166 -18.08 -6.84 17.69
N ALA A 167 -18.99 -7.67 17.16
CA ALA A 167 -20.40 -7.62 17.49
C ALA A 167 -20.67 -7.93 18.97
N VAL A 168 -20.02 -8.94 19.54
CA VAL A 168 -20.13 -9.27 20.99
C VAL A 168 -19.71 -8.05 21.84
N ALA A 169 -18.61 -7.42 21.50
CA ALA A 169 -18.12 -6.26 22.26
C ALA A 169 -19.09 -5.08 22.19
N VAL A 170 -19.62 -4.76 21.00
CA VAL A 170 -20.53 -3.61 20.81
C VAL A 170 -21.90 -3.87 21.46
N ILE A 171 -22.51 -5.01 21.23
CA ILE A 171 -23.87 -5.34 21.70
C ILE A 171 -23.93 -5.33 23.24
N HIS A 172 -22.88 -5.77 23.90
CA HIS A 172 -22.84 -5.88 25.36
C HIS A 172 -22.01 -4.79 26.05
N PHE A 173 -21.63 -3.73 25.32
CA PHE A 173 -20.86 -2.59 25.82
C PHE A 173 -19.51 -2.97 26.45
N HIS A 174 -18.89 -4.04 25.99
CA HIS A 174 -17.56 -4.44 26.42
C HIS A 174 -16.47 -3.61 25.73
N LYS A 175 -15.27 -3.60 26.31
CA LYS A 175 -14.15 -2.83 25.79
C LYS A 175 -13.45 -3.65 24.68
N LEU A 176 -13.67 -3.26 23.42
CA LEU A 176 -12.97 -3.86 22.28
C LEU A 176 -11.50 -3.45 22.27
N VAL A 177 -10.62 -4.43 22.02
CA VAL A 177 -9.18 -4.26 21.78
C VAL A 177 -8.85 -4.83 20.39
N ASP A 178 -8.64 -3.96 19.41
CA ASP A 178 -8.29 -4.40 18.04
C ASP A 178 -6.79 -4.69 17.95
N LEU A 179 -6.42 -5.96 17.95
CA LEU A 179 -5.02 -6.43 17.83
C LEU A 179 -4.56 -6.54 16.38
N TYR A 180 -5.48 -6.44 15.41
CA TYR A 180 -5.14 -6.63 14.00
C TYR A 180 -4.34 -5.45 13.40
N PRO A 181 -4.77 -4.17 13.48
CA PRO A 181 -4.11 -3.07 12.78
C PRO A 181 -2.63 -2.90 13.14
N PRO A 182 -2.18 -2.98 14.40
CA PRO A 182 -0.76 -2.80 14.72
C PRO A 182 0.12 -3.94 14.25
N LEU A 183 -0.47 -5.11 13.88
CA LEU A 183 0.25 -6.31 13.47
C LEU A 183 0.01 -6.69 12.00
N ALA A 184 -0.99 -6.11 11.33
CA ALA A 184 -1.46 -6.50 10.01
C ALA A 184 -0.38 -6.57 8.93
N PHE A 185 0.63 -5.71 9.00
CA PHE A 185 1.74 -5.62 8.04
C PHE A 185 3.09 -6.03 8.63
N ARG A 186 3.09 -6.63 9.81
CA ARG A 186 4.29 -6.98 10.59
C ARG A 186 4.60 -8.48 10.54
N ILE A 187 4.66 -9.03 9.31
CA ILE A 187 5.00 -10.45 9.10
C ILE A 187 6.37 -10.81 9.68
N ASP A 188 7.26 -9.85 9.82
CA ASP A 188 8.56 -9.98 10.48
C ASP A 188 8.48 -10.45 11.94
N LEU A 189 7.33 -10.22 12.58
CA LEU A 189 7.07 -10.60 13.97
C LEU A 189 6.46 -12.01 14.13
N PHE A 190 6.32 -12.76 13.03
CA PHE A 190 5.64 -14.07 13.02
C PHE A 190 6.52 -15.12 12.30
N ASP A 191 7.40 -15.79 13.03
CA ASP A 191 8.34 -16.76 12.44
C ASP A 191 7.67 -17.94 11.76
N ASP A 192 6.53 -18.38 12.27
CA ASP A 192 5.71 -19.45 11.73
C ASP A 192 4.42 -18.96 11.04
N TYR A 193 4.31 -17.63 10.80
CA TYR A 193 3.18 -16.96 10.19
C TYR A 193 1.88 -16.94 11.02
N LEU A 194 1.92 -17.37 12.29
CA LEU A 194 0.77 -17.45 13.19
C LEU A 194 1.08 -16.90 14.58
N HIS A 195 2.18 -17.36 15.20
CA HIS A 195 2.50 -17.01 16.58
C HIS A 195 3.44 -15.81 16.64
N PRO A 196 3.07 -14.76 17.41
CA PRO A 196 3.91 -13.57 17.53
C PRO A 196 5.23 -13.87 18.24
N SER A 197 6.31 -13.20 17.79
CA SER A 197 7.60 -13.15 18.47
C SER A 197 7.50 -12.36 19.79
N GLU A 198 8.60 -12.25 20.54
CA GLU A 198 8.67 -11.42 21.75
C GLU A 198 8.26 -9.95 21.45
N GLN A 199 8.74 -9.37 20.36
CA GLN A 199 8.33 -8.02 19.92
C GLN A 199 6.86 -7.95 19.50
N GLY A 200 6.33 -9.01 18.88
CA GLY A 200 4.90 -9.10 18.58
C GLY A 200 4.06 -9.15 19.85
N ALA A 201 4.50 -9.90 20.85
CA ALA A 201 3.87 -9.95 22.17
C ALA A 201 3.92 -8.59 22.90
N GLU A 202 5.01 -7.82 22.72
CA GLU A 202 5.13 -6.45 23.24
C GLU A 202 4.08 -5.52 22.63
N ILE A 203 3.87 -5.58 21.33
CA ILE A 203 2.83 -4.79 20.64
C ILE A 203 1.43 -5.17 21.16
N ILE A 204 1.15 -6.45 21.35
CA ILE A 204 -0.12 -6.92 21.93
C ILE A 204 -0.29 -6.34 23.35
N ALA A 205 0.72 -6.50 24.21
CA ALA A 205 0.70 -5.99 25.57
C ALA A 205 0.46 -4.49 25.62
N LYS A 206 1.16 -3.72 24.77
CA LYS A 206 1.00 -2.26 24.67
C LYS A 206 -0.40 -1.86 24.21
N THR A 207 -0.95 -2.56 23.22
CA THR A 207 -2.31 -2.30 22.71
C THR A 207 -3.37 -2.53 23.79
N ILE A 208 -3.22 -3.61 24.58
CA ILE A 208 -4.10 -3.90 25.73
C ILE A 208 -3.90 -2.85 26.82
N PHE A 209 -2.65 -2.51 27.14
CA PHE A 209 -2.32 -1.50 28.14
C PHE A 209 -2.96 -0.14 27.83
N ASP A 210 -2.85 0.34 26.60
CA ASP A 210 -3.41 1.63 26.17
C ASP A 210 -4.95 1.66 26.25
N ARG A 211 -5.56 0.47 26.30
CA ARG A 211 -7.01 0.33 26.47
C ARG A 211 -7.42 0.28 27.95
N ILE A 212 -6.57 -0.29 28.82
CA ILE A 212 -6.78 -0.34 30.28
C ILE A 212 -6.46 0.99 30.92
N VAL A 213 -5.32 1.60 30.56
CA VAL A 213 -4.82 2.87 31.08
C VAL A 213 -4.78 3.87 29.91
N PRO A 214 -5.83 4.68 29.73
CA PRO A 214 -5.86 5.64 28.62
C PRO A 214 -4.67 6.61 28.72
N VAL A 215 -3.76 6.53 27.76
CA VAL A 215 -2.65 7.46 27.60
C VAL A 215 -3.11 8.64 26.75
N ARG A 216 -2.72 9.85 27.14
CA ARG A 216 -3.03 11.05 26.33
C ARG A 216 -2.41 10.91 24.94
N GLN A 217 -3.27 10.87 23.92
CA GLN A 217 -2.88 10.92 22.52
C GLN A 217 -2.88 12.38 22.04
N LYS A 218 -1.68 12.91 21.73
CA LYS A 218 -1.57 14.26 21.15
C LYS A 218 -2.25 14.31 19.79
N LEU A 219 -2.95 15.42 19.49
CA LEU A 219 -3.52 15.67 18.17
C LEU A 219 -2.43 15.59 17.10
N SER A 220 -2.66 14.80 16.07
CA SER A 220 -1.77 14.65 14.92
C SER A 220 -2.57 14.48 13.64
N VAL A 221 -1.92 14.70 12.48
CA VAL A 221 -2.43 14.39 11.15
C VAL A 221 -1.57 13.32 10.50
N ASN A 222 -2.13 12.61 9.51
CA ASN A 222 -1.36 11.65 8.72
C ASN A 222 -0.21 12.34 7.98
N GLU A 223 0.87 11.60 7.71
CA GLU A 223 2.06 12.10 7.01
C GLU A 223 1.76 12.66 5.60
N SER A 224 0.69 12.19 4.95
CA SER A 224 0.22 12.69 3.65
C SER A 224 -0.39 14.09 3.71
N ILE A 225 -0.70 14.60 4.91
CA ILE A 225 -1.35 15.87 5.18
C ILE A 225 -0.33 16.87 5.72
N GLY A 226 -0.28 18.07 5.14
CA GLY A 226 0.67 19.09 5.58
C GLY A 226 0.47 20.43 4.90
N SER A 227 1.19 21.46 5.35
CA SER A 227 1.26 22.75 4.65
C SER A 227 1.79 22.56 3.23
N HIS A 228 1.37 23.42 2.33
CA HIS A 228 1.68 23.37 0.89
C HIS A 228 1.04 22.22 0.11
N MET A 229 0.17 21.41 0.73
CA MET A 229 -0.52 20.33 0.01
C MET A 229 -1.47 20.86 -1.06
N VAL A 230 -1.72 20.02 -2.05
CA VAL A 230 -2.85 20.17 -2.97
C VAL A 230 -3.90 19.11 -2.61
N LEU A 231 -5.12 19.55 -2.39
CA LEU A 231 -6.29 18.69 -2.25
C LEU A 231 -6.98 18.55 -3.62
N GLN A 232 -7.49 17.36 -3.93
CA GLN A 232 -8.14 17.11 -5.20
C GLN A 232 -9.43 17.93 -5.31
N ARG A 233 -9.50 18.82 -6.33
CA ARG A 233 -10.72 19.58 -6.63
C ARG A 233 -11.85 18.67 -7.11
N ASP A 234 -13.07 19.16 -6.99
CA ASP A 234 -14.29 18.50 -7.48
C ASP A 234 -14.53 17.09 -6.90
N GLN A 235 -13.84 16.75 -5.81
CA GLN A 235 -13.99 15.52 -5.03
C GLN A 235 -13.97 15.82 -3.53
N THR A 236 -14.54 14.92 -2.73
CA THR A 236 -14.41 14.97 -1.27
C THR A 236 -12.99 14.57 -0.88
N ASN A 237 -12.39 15.33 0.04
CA ASN A 237 -11.04 15.04 0.55
C ASN A 237 -11.09 14.68 2.02
N ARG A 238 -10.54 13.53 2.40
CA ARG A 238 -10.54 13.07 3.78
C ARG A 238 -9.27 13.47 4.49
N ILE A 239 -9.42 14.27 5.55
CA ILE A 239 -8.33 14.66 6.47
C ILE A 239 -8.39 13.73 7.67
N LYS A 240 -7.27 13.07 8.00
CA LYS A 240 -7.19 12.03 9.03
C LYS A 240 -6.02 12.24 9.97
N GLY A 241 -6.16 11.67 11.17
CA GLY A 241 -5.09 11.69 12.16
C GLY A 241 -5.44 10.95 13.44
N LYS A 242 -4.77 11.30 14.52
CA LYS A 242 -5.00 10.73 15.85
C LYS A 242 -5.26 11.83 16.89
N ALA A 243 -6.11 11.52 17.86
CA ALA A 243 -6.41 12.33 19.04
C ALA A 243 -6.80 11.39 20.19
N ASN A 244 -7.14 11.92 21.37
CA ASN A 244 -7.68 11.07 22.44
C ASN A 244 -8.96 10.36 21.97
N ALA A 245 -9.16 9.13 22.43
CA ALA A 245 -10.38 8.37 22.17
C ALA A 245 -11.64 9.21 22.50
N ARG A 246 -12.58 9.26 21.55
CA ARG A 246 -13.85 10.01 21.65
C ARG A 246 -13.72 11.54 21.77
N GLN A 247 -12.52 12.09 21.64
CA GLN A 247 -12.31 13.54 21.67
C GLN A 247 -12.87 14.19 20.40
N ALA A 248 -13.53 15.32 20.56
CA ALA A 248 -13.98 16.14 19.45
C ALA A 248 -12.77 16.76 18.71
N VAL A 249 -12.74 16.64 17.40
CA VAL A 249 -11.74 17.24 16.51
C VAL A 249 -12.46 18.18 15.56
N VAL A 250 -11.98 19.39 15.45
CA VAL A 250 -12.56 20.44 14.61
C VAL A 250 -11.57 20.86 13.53
N ILE A 251 -12.06 21.04 12.32
CA ILE A 251 -11.33 21.69 11.20
C ILE A 251 -12.05 23.01 10.88
N GLU A 252 -11.32 24.11 10.88
CA GLU A 252 -11.75 25.40 10.31
C GLU A 252 -10.98 25.68 9.03
N MET A 253 -11.68 25.92 7.94
CA MET A 253 -11.11 26.29 6.64
C MET A 253 -12.10 27.17 5.87
N ASP A 254 -11.62 28.30 5.33
CA ASP A 254 -12.42 29.24 4.52
C ASP A 254 -13.74 29.69 5.21
N GLY A 255 -13.69 29.94 6.51
CA GLY A 255 -14.85 30.34 7.31
C GLY A 255 -15.86 29.20 7.61
N VAL A 256 -15.61 27.99 7.18
CA VAL A 256 -16.44 26.82 7.43
C VAL A 256 -15.81 25.94 8.51
N THR A 257 -16.67 25.40 9.38
CA THR A 257 -16.25 24.50 10.46
C THR A 257 -16.77 23.08 10.20
N TYR A 258 -15.87 22.11 10.32
CA TYR A 258 -16.17 20.67 10.21
C TYR A 258 -15.81 19.99 11.52
N LEU A 259 -16.66 19.04 11.95
CA LEU A 259 -16.53 18.38 13.25
C LEU A 259 -16.63 16.86 13.09
N SER A 260 -15.79 16.14 13.82
CA SER A 260 -15.90 14.70 14.06
C SER A 260 -15.41 14.36 15.46
N ASN A 261 -15.75 13.16 15.94
CA ASN A 261 -15.14 12.62 17.15
C ASN A 261 -14.12 11.54 16.77
N ALA A 262 -13.00 11.51 17.48
CA ALA A 262 -12.07 10.40 17.35
C ALA A 262 -12.74 9.09 17.78
N GLU A 263 -12.41 8.03 17.06
CA GLU A 263 -12.87 6.68 17.39
C GLU A 263 -12.26 6.20 18.73
N VAL A 264 -12.66 5.01 19.16
CA VAL A 264 -12.10 4.41 20.38
C VAL A 264 -10.61 4.09 20.21
N SER A 265 -10.15 3.86 18.98
CA SER A 265 -8.75 3.70 18.61
C SER A 265 -7.92 4.98 18.72
N GLY A 266 -8.58 6.12 18.88
CA GLY A 266 -7.97 7.44 18.77
C GLY A 266 -7.85 7.97 17.35
N GLU A 267 -8.20 7.18 16.33
CA GLU A 267 -8.22 7.65 14.93
C GLU A 267 -9.41 8.60 14.71
N TRP A 268 -9.20 9.65 13.94
CA TRP A 268 -10.24 10.54 13.50
C TRP A 268 -10.15 10.81 12.00
N GLY A 269 -11.28 11.11 11.38
CA GLY A 269 -11.37 11.50 9.98
C GLY A 269 -12.49 12.51 9.76
N ILE A 270 -12.21 13.55 8.97
CA ILE A 270 -13.14 14.60 8.57
C ILE A 270 -13.09 14.74 7.06
N ASP A 271 -14.26 14.66 6.44
CA ASP A 271 -14.41 14.84 5.00
C ASP A 271 -14.62 16.31 4.68
N ILE A 272 -13.71 16.91 3.92
CA ILE A 272 -13.84 18.24 3.34
C ILE A 272 -14.63 18.09 2.04
N PRO A 273 -15.77 18.80 1.88
CA PRO A 273 -16.57 18.73 0.67
C PRO A 273 -15.84 19.15 -0.58
N THR A 274 -16.47 18.89 -1.73
CA THR A 274 -15.94 19.28 -3.04
C THR A 274 -15.74 20.78 -3.14
N MET A 275 -14.55 21.20 -3.57
CA MET A 275 -14.20 22.61 -3.85
C MET A 275 -13.65 22.76 -5.26
N PRO A 276 -13.87 23.91 -5.93
CA PRO A 276 -13.24 24.21 -7.21
C PRO A 276 -11.74 24.45 -7.05
N ALA A 277 -11.01 24.51 -8.17
CA ALA A 277 -9.60 24.91 -8.15
C ALA A 277 -9.43 26.30 -7.55
N GLY A 278 -8.44 26.46 -6.67
CA GLY A 278 -8.19 27.73 -5.99
C GLY A 278 -7.26 27.65 -4.80
N GLY A 279 -7.20 28.73 -4.04
CA GLY A 279 -6.32 28.91 -2.89
C GLY A 279 -5.40 30.11 -3.05
N PRO A 280 -4.42 30.31 -2.13
CA PRO A 280 -4.11 29.43 -1.02
C PRO A 280 -5.09 29.55 0.16
N TYR A 281 -5.41 28.43 0.77
CA TYR A 281 -6.23 28.35 1.98
C TYR A 281 -5.38 28.07 3.21
N ARG A 282 -5.93 28.42 4.39
CA ARG A 282 -5.40 28.04 5.71
C ARG A 282 -6.38 27.08 6.36
N MET A 283 -5.87 25.99 6.95
CA MET A 283 -6.64 25.01 7.68
C MET A 283 -6.16 24.99 9.14
N LYS A 284 -7.08 25.19 10.08
CA LYS A 284 -6.81 25.04 11.51
C LYS A 284 -7.52 23.79 12.00
N ILE A 285 -6.76 22.86 12.57
CA ILE A 285 -7.24 21.59 13.12
C ILE A 285 -7.03 21.65 14.63
N TYR A 286 -8.07 21.47 15.42
CA TYR A 286 -7.92 21.61 16.86
C TYR A 286 -8.85 20.73 17.67
N THR A 287 -8.45 20.52 18.93
CA THR A 287 -9.24 19.96 20.02
C THR A 287 -9.32 21.00 21.14
N ASP A 288 -9.90 20.64 22.27
CA ASP A 288 -9.86 21.46 23.48
C ASP A 288 -8.45 21.66 24.08
N GLN A 289 -7.46 20.85 23.64
CA GLN A 289 -6.11 20.81 24.21
C GLN A 289 -4.98 21.10 23.21
N ASP A 290 -5.18 20.81 21.95
CA ASP A 290 -4.12 20.86 20.92
C ASP A 290 -4.61 21.62 19.67
N THR A 291 -3.69 22.27 18.94
CA THR A 291 -3.96 22.96 17.68
C THR A 291 -2.85 22.68 16.67
N ILE A 292 -3.24 22.38 15.43
CA ILE A 292 -2.36 22.27 14.25
C ILE A 292 -2.82 23.31 13.23
N ILE A 293 -1.88 24.03 12.63
CA ILE A 293 -2.15 25.00 11.56
C ILE A 293 -1.42 24.52 10.32
N LEU A 294 -2.17 24.37 9.24
CA LEU A 294 -1.65 24.05 7.91
C LEU A 294 -1.90 25.27 7.00
N GLU A 295 -0.87 25.68 6.31
CA GLU A 295 -0.90 26.90 5.49
C GLU A 295 -0.62 26.60 4.02
N ASP A 296 -1.03 27.50 3.15
CA ASP A 296 -0.77 27.46 1.70
C ASP A 296 -1.33 26.18 1.05
N ILE A 297 -2.58 25.86 1.37
CA ILE A 297 -3.29 24.70 0.81
C ILE A 297 -3.94 25.14 -0.50
N LEU A 298 -3.76 24.37 -1.57
CA LEU A 298 -4.41 24.58 -2.83
C LEU A 298 -5.45 23.49 -3.11
N PHE A 299 -6.48 23.81 -3.86
CA PHE A 299 -7.33 22.84 -4.54
C PHE A 299 -6.96 22.80 -6.02
N GLY A 300 -6.67 21.61 -6.51
CA GLY A 300 -6.19 21.39 -7.87
C GLY A 300 -6.30 19.93 -8.29
N ASP A 301 -5.56 19.54 -9.29
CA ASP A 301 -5.53 18.15 -9.74
C ASP A 301 -4.33 17.41 -9.13
N VAL A 302 -4.59 16.29 -8.43
CA VAL A 302 -3.58 15.52 -7.69
C VAL A 302 -3.31 14.20 -8.40
N PHE A 303 -2.03 13.92 -8.69
CA PHE A 303 -1.58 12.69 -9.32
C PHE A 303 -0.54 11.96 -8.47
N LEU A 304 -0.59 10.64 -8.48
CA LEU A 304 0.43 9.79 -7.90
C LEU A 304 1.31 9.20 -9.00
N ALA A 305 2.60 9.53 -9.00
CA ALA A 305 3.61 8.98 -9.90
C ALA A 305 4.34 7.83 -9.20
N SER A 306 4.10 6.60 -9.66
CA SER A 306 4.60 5.38 -9.02
C SER A 306 5.21 4.39 -10.01
N GLY A 307 5.96 3.41 -9.48
CA GLY A 307 6.66 2.40 -10.25
C GLY A 307 8.08 2.16 -9.78
N GLN A 308 9.02 2.06 -10.74
CA GLN A 308 10.42 1.77 -10.41
C GLN A 308 11.39 2.89 -10.85
N SER A 309 12.67 2.56 -11.01
CA SER A 309 13.76 3.53 -11.24
C SER A 309 13.52 4.51 -12.41
N ASN A 310 12.86 4.08 -13.47
CA ASN A 310 12.52 4.96 -14.59
C ASN A 310 11.49 6.03 -14.21
N MET A 311 10.58 5.77 -13.28
CA MET A 311 9.71 6.79 -12.71
C MET A 311 10.48 7.66 -11.70
N ALA A 312 11.33 7.08 -10.86
CA ALA A 312 12.13 7.82 -9.87
C ALA A 312 13.31 8.58 -10.46
N PHE A 313 13.56 8.49 -11.79
CA PHE A 313 14.72 9.08 -12.45
C PHE A 313 14.76 10.60 -12.23
N PRO A 314 15.82 11.16 -11.59
CA PRO A 314 15.82 12.56 -11.17
C PRO A 314 15.95 13.53 -12.35
N LEU A 315 15.31 14.68 -12.24
CA LEU A 315 15.27 15.69 -13.29
C LEU A 315 16.69 16.15 -13.70
N LYS A 316 17.60 16.31 -12.74
CA LYS A 316 18.98 16.74 -13.02
C LYS A 316 19.76 15.84 -14.00
N ASP A 317 19.38 14.57 -14.08
CA ASP A 317 20.04 13.56 -14.92
C ASP A 317 19.37 13.39 -16.29
N ALA A 318 18.21 14.04 -16.50
CA ALA A 318 17.47 14.02 -17.76
C ALA A 318 18.03 15.01 -18.78
N ASN A 319 17.98 14.63 -20.06
CA ASN A 319 18.35 15.54 -21.15
C ASN A 319 17.44 16.76 -21.20
N GLY A 320 18.02 17.95 -21.40
CA GLY A 320 17.25 19.21 -21.51
C GLY A 320 16.76 19.80 -20.20
N SER A 321 17.16 19.25 -19.04
CA SER A 321 16.61 19.64 -17.72
C SER A 321 17.12 20.97 -17.15
N LYS A 322 18.26 21.48 -17.60
CA LYS A 322 18.95 22.62 -16.96
C LYS A 322 18.10 23.88 -16.81
N GLU A 323 17.41 24.28 -17.89
CA GLU A 323 16.56 25.47 -17.86
C GLU A 323 15.27 25.21 -17.03
N LEU A 324 14.70 24.02 -17.11
CA LEU A 324 13.53 23.66 -16.30
C LEU A 324 13.83 23.73 -14.79
N ILE A 325 15.02 23.30 -14.38
CA ILE A 325 15.44 23.39 -12.98
C ILE A 325 15.56 24.85 -12.53
N LYS A 326 16.15 25.75 -13.35
CA LYS A 326 16.25 27.17 -13.03
C LYS A 326 14.89 27.85 -12.93
N GLU A 327 13.97 27.48 -13.80
CA GLU A 327 12.64 28.07 -13.89
C GLU A 327 11.64 27.45 -12.88
N ALA A 328 11.99 26.35 -12.21
CA ALA A 328 11.10 25.58 -11.36
C ALA A 328 10.34 26.40 -10.30
N SER A 329 11.03 27.38 -9.68
CA SER A 329 10.42 28.25 -8.66
C SER A 329 9.37 29.24 -9.20
N LYS A 330 9.26 29.37 -10.53
CA LYS A 330 8.23 30.21 -11.17
C LYS A 330 6.86 29.52 -11.25
N HIS A 331 6.82 28.20 -11.13
CA HIS A 331 5.59 27.40 -11.15
C HIS A 331 4.89 27.41 -9.78
N ASN A 332 4.26 28.53 -9.45
CA ASN A 332 3.60 28.73 -8.15
C ASN A 332 2.36 27.84 -7.96
N GLY A 333 1.81 27.25 -9.00
CA GLY A 333 0.68 26.30 -8.96
C GLY A 333 1.09 24.86 -8.71
N ILE A 334 2.37 24.52 -8.86
CA ILE A 334 2.82 23.13 -8.66
C ILE A 334 3.29 22.90 -7.22
N ARG A 335 2.84 21.80 -6.63
CA ARG A 335 3.31 21.29 -5.34
C ARG A 335 3.75 19.85 -5.50
N ILE A 336 4.84 19.51 -4.84
CA ILE A 336 5.43 18.17 -4.90
C ILE A 336 5.44 17.51 -3.53
N PHE A 337 5.26 16.19 -3.53
CA PHE A 337 5.55 15.34 -2.39
C PHE A 337 6.48 14.23 -2.85
N LYS A 338 7.75 14.27 -2.45
CA LYS A 338 8.68 13.19 -2.74
C LYS A 338 8.75 12.21 -1.57
N ASN A 339 8.33 10.97 -1.78
CA ASN A 339 8.58 9.90 -0.84
C ASN A 339 10.04 9.45 -0.96
N LYS A 340 10.89 9.99 -0.10
CA LYS A 340 12.32 9.63 -0.04
C LYS A 340 12.45 8.24 0.56
N VAL A 341 13.21 7.37 -0.11
CA VAL A 341 13.54 6.04 0.42
C VAL A 341 14.61 6.15 1.52
N LEU A 342 14.48 5.32 2.54
CA LEU A 342 15.41 5.27 3.66
C LEU A 342 16.84 4.89 3.21
N LYS A 343 16.94 3.90 2.32
CA LYS A 343 18.19 3.39 1.76
C LYS A 343 17.92 2.82 0.37
N GLU A 344 18.81 3.10 -0.59
CA GLU A 344 18.71 2.51 -1.93
C GLU A 344 18.90 0.99 -1.90
N THR A 345 18.17 0.30 -2.76
CA THR A 345 18.25 -1.16 -2.96
C THR A 345 19.38 -1.54 -3.91
N ASN A 346 20.59 -1.09 -3.61
CA ASN A 346 21.82 -1.41 -4.35
C ASN A 346 22.52 -2.66 -3.77
N ASN A 347 23.74 -2.97 -4.24
CA ASN A 347 24.52 -4.10 -3.75
C ASN A 347 25.34 -3.76 -2.48
N GLU A 348 24.70 -3.16 -1.49
CA GLU A 348 25.31 -2.79 -0.20
C GLU A 348 24.60 -3.49 0.96
N GLU A 349 25.37 -3.89 1.98
CA GLU A 349 24.80 -4.43 3.22
C GLU A 349 24.11 -3.32 4.01
N TRP A 350 22.90 -3.59 4.51
CA TRP A 350 22.20 -2.69 5.41
C TRP A 350 22.60 -2.92 6.86
N ASP A 351 22.69 -1.84 7.63
CA ASP A 351 22.90 -1.90 9.07
C ASP A 351 21.61 -2.30 9.82
N GLU A 352 21.76 -2.66 11.09
CA GLU A 352 20.65 -3.11 11.94
C GLU A 352 19.57 -2.05 12.11
N ALA A 353 19.95 -0.76 12.18
CA ALA A 353 18.98 0.34 12.30
C ALA A 353 18.14 0.47 11.04
N THR A 354 18.73 0.34 9.85
CA THR A 354 18.04 0.30 8.57
C THR A 354 17.10 -0.91 8.49
N LEU A 355 17.61 -2.12 8.85
CA LEU A 355 16.82 -3.34 8.84
C LEU A 355 15.60 -3.25 9.76
N LYS A 356 15.76 -2.68 10.96
CA LYS A 356 14.67 -2.45 11.90
C LYS A 356 13.63 -1.49 11.32
N LYS A 357 14.03 -0.33 10.78
CA LYS A 357 13.11 0.64 10.19
C LYS A 357 12.35 0.07 9.00
N VAL A 358 13.00 -0.77 8.19
CA VAL A 358 12.33 -1.47 7.08
C VAL A 358 11.24 -2.40 7.61
N ASN A 359 11.50 -3.15 8.68
CA ASN A 359 10.48 -3.96 9.37
C ASN A 359 9.35 -3.09 9.92
N ASP A 360 9.67 -1.95 10.53
CA ASP A 360 8.71 -1.01 11.10
C ASP A 360 7.91 -0.22 10.03
N LEU A 361 8.12 -0.52 8.73
CA LEU A 361 7.51 0.15 7.57
C LEU A 361 7.87 1.64 7.44
N GLU A 362 8.96 2.06 8.07
CA GLU A 362 9.51 3.42 8.02
C GLU A 362 10.48 3.59 6.83
N TYR A 363 10.19 2.94 5.70
CA TYR A 363 11.06 3.00 4.51
C TYR A 363 10.89 4.30 3.72
N PHE A 364 9.72 4.91 3.78
CA PHE A 364 9.41 6.16 3.07
C PHE A 364 9.18 7.30 4.04
N SER A 365 9.72 8.47 3.69
CA SER A 365 9.47 9.73 4.39
C SER A 365 9.33 10.88 3.40
N GLY A 366 8.54 11.90 3.72
CA GLY A 366 8.37 13.05 2.85
C GLY A 366 7.45 14.11 3.45
N LYS A 367 7.30 15.20 2.71
CA LYS A 367 6.35 16.28 3.01
C LYS A 367 5.99 17.01 1.71
N TRP A 368 4.89 17.73 1.74
CA TRP A 368 4.53 18.64 0.66
C TRP A 368 5.46 19.85 0.64
N GLU A 369 5.89 20.24 -0.56
CA GLU A 369 6.81 21.37 -0.77
C GLU A 369 6.39 22.19 -2.01
N LYS A 370 6.68 23.49 -1.96
CA LYS A 370 6.71 24.34 -3.17
C LYS A 370 7.90 23.93 -4.03
N LEU A 371 7.80 24.12 -5.34
CA LEU A 371 8.93 23.90 -6.22
C LEU A 371 10.04 24.93 -5.95
N THR A 372 11.27 24.43 -5.88
CA THR A 372 12.52 25.18 -5.89
C THR A 372 13.47 24.53 -6.89
N ALA A 373 14.52 25.21 -7.31
CA ALA A 373 15.54 24.61 -8.18
C ALA A 373 16.17 23.35 -7.54
N GLU A 374 16.39 23.37 -6.23
CA GLU A 374 17.02 22.28 -5.50
C GLU A 374 16.14 21.01 -5.44
N ASN A 375 14.86 21.16 -5.02
CA ASN A 375 13.99 20.00 -4.89
C ASN A 375 13.51 19.48 -6.25
N ALA A 376 13.30 20.36 -7.24
CA ALA A 376 12.99 19.98 -8.62
C ALA A 376 14.11 19.14 -9.25
N ALA A 377 15.38 19.54 -9.06
CA ALA A 377 16.52 18.79 -9.59
C ALA A 377 16.55 17.32 -9.15
N ASN A 378 16.09 17.05 -7.94
CA ASN A 378 16.07 15.72 -7.36
C ASN A 378 14.72 15.01 -7.46
N PHE A 379 13.71 15.65 -8.03
CA PHE A 379 12.37 15.08 -8.25
C PHE A 379 12.32 14.27 -9.55
N SER A 380 11.32 13.41 -9.71
CA SER A 380 11.09 12.63 -10.93
C SER A 380 11.01 13.53 -12.17
N ALA A 381 11.87 13.29 -13.16
CA ALA A 381 11.86 14.05 -14.43
C ALA A 381 10.55 13.89 -15.20
N ILE A 382 9.98 12.69 -15.19
CA ILE A 382 8.69 12.39 -15.84
C ILE A 382 7.56 13.13 -15.12
N ALA A 383 7.50 13.00 -13.80
CA ALA A 383 6.45 13.61 -12.99
C ALA A 383 6.53 15.16 -13.03
N TYR A 384 7.75 15.71 -13.02
CA TYR A 384 7.96 17.16 -13.18
C TYR A 384 7.47 17.65 -14.53
N SER A 385 7.96 17.05 -15.63
CA SER A 385 7.59 17.48 -17.00
C SER A 385 6.09 17.28 -17.28
N PHE A 386 5.49 16.24 -16.68
CA PHE A 386 4.04 16.04 -16.70
C PHE A 386 3.29 17.19 -16.02
N ALA A 387 3.69 17.52 -14.78
CA ALA A 387 3.02 18.56 -14.00
C ALA A 387 3.16 19.93 -14.64
N GLU A 388 4.36 20.27 -15.15
CA GLU A 388 4.63 21.51 -15.88
C GLU A 388 3.73 21.64 -17.11
N ALA A 389 3.72 20.62 -17.98
CA ALA A 389 2.90 20.64 -19.20
C ALA A 389 1.40 20.75 -18.89
N LEU A 390 0.92 20.06 -17.84
CA LEU A 390 -0.48 20.10 -17.46
C LEU A 390 -0.88 21.46 -16.85
N GLU A 391 -0.06 22.02 -15.95
CA GLU A 391 -0.29 23.36 -15.37
C GLU A 391 -0.31 24.44 -16.44
N GLN A 392 0.64 24.39 -17.39
CA GLN A 392 0.72 25.35 -18.50
C GLN A 392 -0.55 25.37 -19.36
N GLU A 393 -1.15 24.21 -19.61
CA GLU A 393 -2.35 24.08 -20.44
C GLU A 393 -3.64 24.38 -19.69
N THR A 394 -3.76 23.90 -18.45
CA THR A 394 -5.02 23.96 -17.69
C THR A 394 -5.14 25.19 -16.80
N LYS A 395 -4.01 25.79 -16.41
CA LYS A 395 -3.93 26.86 -15.39
C LYS A 395 -4.53 26.45 -14.03
N VAL A 396 -4.60 25.16 -13.76
CA VAL A 396 -5.08 24.58 -12.52
C VAL A 396 -3.88 24.19 -11.65
N PRO A 397 -3.92 24.40 -10.33
CA PRO A 397 -2.87 23.91 -9.45
C PRO A 397 -2.69 22.39 -9.57
N ILE A 398 -1.44 21.93 -9.57
CA ILE A 398 -1.09 20.51 -9.70
C ILE A 398 -0.37 20.04 -8.43
N GLY A 399 -0.92 19.02 -7.79
CA GLY A 399 -0.24 18.24 -6.76
C GLY A 399 0.34 16.98 -7.38
N ILE A 400 1.64 16.74 -7.20
CA ILE A 400 2.27 15.52 -7.72
C ILE A 400 3.06 14.80 -6.64
N ILE A 401 2.70 13.53 -6.42
CA ILE A 401 3.28 12.67 -5.41
C ILE A 401 4.19 11.67 -6.11
N GLU A 402 5.50 11.71 -5.82
CA GLU A 402 6.45 10.68 -6.26
C GLU A 402 6.53 9.58 -5.22
N LEU A 403 6.19 8.36 -5.61
CA LEU A 403 6.29 7.14 -4.80
C LEU A 403 6.81 6.00 -5.68
N ALA A 404 8.11 5.89 -5.84
CA ALA A 404 8.74 4.90 -6.71
C ALA A 404 10.02 4.34 -6.08
N VAL A 405 10.33 3.07 -6.38
CA VAL A 405 11.50 2.35 -5.81
C VAL A 405 12.31 1.70 -6.92
N GLY A 406 13.60 2.02 -6.97
CA GLY A 406 14.52 1.45 -7.96
C GLY A 406 14.53 -0.07 -7.93
N GLY A 407 14.25 -0.71 -9.10
CA GLY A 407 14.25 -2.17 -9.24
C GLY A 407 13.07 -2.89 -8.61
N SER A 408 12.06 -2.19 -8.08
CA SER A 408 10.88 -2.86 -7.53
C SER A 408 10.07 -3.58 -8.61
N ASN A 409 9.50 -4.70 -8.21
CA ASN A 409 8.61 -5.54 -9.02
C ASN A 409 7.14 -5.16 -8.78
N THR A 410 6.24 -5.55 -9.69
CA THR A 410 4.81 -5.23 -9.63
C THR A 410 4.15 -5.75 -8.37
N GLU A 411 4.45 -6.98 -7.95
CA GLU A 411 3.88 -7.64 -6.79
C GLU A 411 4.18 -6.94 -5.47
N SER A 412 5.26 -6.17 -5.38
CA SER A 412 5.57 -5.38 -4.17
C SER A 412 4.60 -4.21 -3.94
N TRP A 413 3.86 -3.81 -4.96
CA TRP A 413 2.87 -2.74 -4.96
C TRP A 413 1.41 -3.22 -4.82
N ILE A 414 1.18 -4.53 -4.73
CA ILE A 414 -0.15 -5.13 -4.58
C ILE A 414 -0.44 -5.37 -3.09
N PRO A 415 -1.64 -5.06 -2.58
CA PRO A 415 -2.01 -5.40 -1.21
C PRO A 415 -1.79 -6.88 -0.90
N ARG A 416 -1.25 -7.20 0.25
CA ARG A 416 -1.02 -8.59 0.69
C ARG A 416 -2.28 -9.44 0.58
N ARG A 417 -3.41 -8.92 1.02
CA ARG A 417 -4.69 -9.61 0.94
C ARG A 417 -5.02 -10.05 -0.50
N SER A 418 -4.88 -9.15 -1.47
CA SER A 418 -5.15 -9.48 -2.88
C SER A 418 -4.19 -10.54 -3.45
N LEU A 419 -2.93 -10.55 -2.99
CA LEU A 419 -1.97 -11.61 -3.35
C LEU A 419 -2.32 -12.94 -2.69
N GLU A 420 -2.76 -12.93 -1.44
CA GLU A 420 -3.09 -14.11 -0.66
C GLU A 420 -4.44 -14.73 -1.09
N GLU A 421 -5.36 -13.93 -1.57
CA GLU A 421 -6.65 -14.37 -2.10
C GLU A 421 -6.54 -15.02 -3.49
N ASP A 422 -5.46 -14.74 -4.22
CA ASP A 422 -5.21 -15.32 -5.52
C ASP A 422 -4.50 -16.68 -5.40
N PRO A 423 -5.10 -17.78 -5.90
CA PRO A 423 -4.54 -19.13 -5.76
C PRO A 423 -3.15 -19.31 -6.39
N LEU A 424 -2.86 -18.58 -7.49
CA LEU A 424 -1.56 -18.62 -8.14
C LEU A 424 -0.52 -17.81 -7.33
N LEU A 425 -0.88 -16.60 -6.92
CA LEU A 425 0.05 -15.67 -6.28
C LEU A 425 0.38 -16.06 -4.84
N ALA A 426 -0.57 -16.62 -4.09
CA ALA A 426 -0.38 -17.08 -2.71
C ALA A 426 0.76 -18.10 -2.58
N THR A 427 1.04 -18.87 -3.62
CA THR A 427 2.04 -19.96 -3.57
C THR A 427 3.48 -19.49 -3.44
N TYR A 428 3.83 -18.29 -3.92
CA TYR A 428 5.23 -17.83 -3.95
C TYR A 428 5.54 -16.61 -3.06
N ILE A 429 4.54 -15.91 -2.53
CA ILE A 429 4.76 -14.65 -1.82
C ILE A 429 5.65 -14.79 -0.57
N HIS A 430 5.55 -15.90 0.17
CA HIS A 430 6.40 -16.15 1.35
C HIS A 430 7.76 -16.75 1.02
N GLY A 431 7.89 -17.36 -0.16
CA GLY A 431 9.13 -17.93 -0.67
C GLY A 431 9.83 -17.08 -1.72
N TRP A 432 9.46 -15.81 -1.88
CA TRP A 432 9.84 -14.96 -2.98
C TRP A 432 11.35 -14.92 -3.29
N ARG A 433 12.22 -14.95 -2.26
CA ARG A 433 13.68 -14.98 -2.43
C ARG A 433 14.22 -16.26 -3.08
N LYS A 434 13.40 -17.32 -3.17
CA LYS A 434 13.73 -18.59 -3.81
C LYS A 434 12.89 -18.85 -5.06
N SER A 435 11.91 -18.01 -5.34
CA SER A 435 10.98 -18.17 -6.46
C SER A 435 11.64 -17.78 -7.78
N ASP A 436 11.36 -18.56 -8.86
CA ASP A 436 11.74 -18.24 -10.23
C ASP A 436 10.87 -17.13 -10.83
N PHE A 437 9.78 -16.75 -10.17
CA PHE A 437 8.93 -15.63 -10.55
C PHE A 437 9.58 -14.27 -10.28
N ILE A 438 10.61 -14.22 -9.43
CA ILE A 438 11.37 -13.01 -9.10
C ILE A 438 12.71 -13.05 -9.83
N GLN A 439 13.09 -11.97 -10.51
CA GLN A 439 14.37 -11.87 -11.19
C GLN A 439 15.56 -12.05 -10.25
N ASP A 440 16.63 -12.67 -10.77
CA ASP A 440 17.83 -12.98 -10.00
C ASP A 440 18.51 -11.75 -9.44
N PHE A 441 18.50 -10.61 -10.16
CA PHE A 441 19.10 -9.39 -9.63
C PHE A 441 18.35 -8.86 -8.38
N CYS A 442 17.02 -9.01 -8.33
CA CYS A 442 16.21 -8.64 -7.16
C CYS A 442 16.57 -9.53 -5.96
N LYS A 443 16.62 -10.86 -6.19
CA LYS A 443 17.00 -11.84 -5.16
C LYS A 443 18.42 -11.61 -4.64
N ASN A 444 19.37 -11.36 -5.56
CA ASN A 444 20.78 -11.14 -5.22
C ASN A 444 20.99 -9.83 -4.44
N ARG A 445 20.36 -8.74 -4.85
CA ARG A 445 20.41 -7.47 -4.09
C ARG A 445 19.80 -7.65 -2.70
N ALA A 446 18.63 -8.25 -2.60
CA ALA A 446 18.01 -8.52 -1.31
C ALA A 446 18.90 -9.39 -0.42
N LYS A 447 19.55 -10.41 -0.97
CA LYS A 447 20.53 -11.25 -0.22
C LYS A 447 21.68 -10.43 0.36
N VAL A 448 22.20 -9.45 -0.39
CA VAL A 448 23.27 -8.56 0.10
C VAL A 448 22.73 -7.59 1.15
N ASN A 449 21.61 -6.91 0.84
CA ASN A 449 21.01 -5.93 1.75
C ASN A 449 20.68 -6.54 3.12
N LEU A 450 20.16 -7.76 3.14
CA LEU A 450 19.67 -8.45 4.33
C LEU A 450 20.71 -9.32 5.04
N LYS A 451 21.99 -9.27 4.65
CA LYS A 451 23.03 -10.18 5.15
C LYS A 451 23.20 -10.14 6.69
N LYS A 452 22.97 -8.98 7.31
CA LYS A 452 23.08 -8.80 8.76
C LYS A 452 21.81 -9.09 9.54
N SER A 453 20.71 -9.38 8.85
CA SER A 453 19.45 -9.67 9.53
C SER A 453 19.45 -11.03 10.21
N MET A 454 18.99 -11.05 11.46
CA MET A 454 18.71 -12.27 12.23
C MET A 454 17.20 -12.61 12.22
N VAL A 455 16.36 -11.72 11.65
CA VAL A 455 14.90 -11.90 11.57
C VAL A 455 14.58 -12.83 10.39
N LYS A 456 13.82 -13.91 10.64
CA LYS A 456 13.50 -14.92 9.62
C LYS A 456 12.72 -14.33 8.44
N ASN A 457 11.69 -13.56 8.75
CA ASN A 457 10.82 -12.92 7.76
C ASN A 457 11.18 -11.43 7.60
N GLN A 458 12.49 -11.12 7.57
CA GLN A 458 12.98 -9.76 7.35
C GLN A 458 12.38 -9.15 6.10
N ARG A 459 11.79 -7.95 6.26
CA ARG A 459 11.13 -7.22 5.18
C ARG A 459 12.13 -6.59 4.20
N HIS A 460 11.68 -6.40 2.94
CA HIS A 460 12.49 -5.79 1.90
C HIS A 460 11.61 -5.12 0.83
N PRO A 461 12.00 -3.98 0.20
CA PRO A 461 11.22 -3.31 -0.86
C PRO A 461 10.91 -4.14 -2.12
N TYR A 462 11.61 -5.26 -2.32
CA TYR A 462 11.31 -6.22 -3.40
C TYR A 462 10.40 -7.37 -2.95
N GLU A 463 10.06 -7.41 -1.66
CA GLU A 463 9.10 -8.38 -1.14
C GLU A 463 7.69 -8.08 -1.67
N PRO A 464 6.91 -9.10 -2.08
CA PRO A 464 5.50 -8.92 -2.41
C PRO A 464 4.74 -8.16 -1.31
N ALA A 465 3.90 -7.21 -1.70
CA ALA A 465 3.14 -6.29 -0.87
C ALA A 465 3.91 -5.18 -0.13
N TYR A 466 5.23 -5.22 -0.02
CA TYR A 466 5.97 -4.31 0.85
C TYR A 466 5.77 -2.82 0.50
N ASN A 467 5.92 -2.45 -0.78
CA ASN A 467 5.79 -1.04 -1.20
C ASN A 467 4.34 -0.54 -1.12
N PHE A 468 3.37 -1.46 -1.20
CA PHE A 468 1.98 -1.12 -0.88
C PHE A 468 1.84 -0.80 0.61
N GLU A 469 2.31 -1.69 1.49
CA GLU A 469 2.15 -1.59 2.95
C GLU A 469 2.92 -0.40 3.55
N ALA A 470 4.19 -0.21 3.16
CA ALA A 470 5.03 0.88 3.67
C ALA A 470 4.79 2.23 2.98
N GLY A 471 4.39 2.23 1.70
CA GLY A 471 4.28 3.42 0.87
C GLY A 471 2.84 3.79 0.52
N TYR A 472 2.21 3.05 -0.40
CA TYR A 472 0.89 3.40 -0.94
C TYR A 472 -0.21 3.47 0.14
N ASN A 473 -0.16 2.62 1.16
CA ASN A 473 -1.15 2.60 2.23
C ASN A 473 -1.29 3.96 2.95
N LYS A 474 -0.25 4.81 2.95
CA LYS A 474 -0.31 6.19 3.47
C LYS A 474 -1.16 7.12 2.60
N TRP A 475 -1.37 6.76 1.33
CA TRP A 475 -2.08 7.53 0.31
C TRP A 475 -3.45 6.96 -0.07
N LYS A 476 -3.81 5.79 0.44
CA LYS A 476 -5.07 5.10 0.08
C LYS A 476 -6.34 5.92 0.29
N ASP A 477 -6.29 6.88 1.21
CA ASP A 477 -7.41 7.77 1.56
C ASP A 477 -7.27 9.16 0.90
N ALA A 478 -6.23 9.41 0.11
CA ALA A 478 -6.06 10.66 -0.61
C ALA A 478 -6.91 10.65 -1.89
N SER A 479 -7.64 11.72 -2.14
CA SER A 479 -8.37 11.89 -3.40
C SER A 479 -7.40 12.23 -4.51
N LEU A 480 -7.48 11.50 -5.65
CA LEU A 480 -6.56 11.61 -6.76
C LEU A 480 -7.30 11.80 -8.09
N LYS A 481 -6.70 12.54 -9.01
CA LYS A 481 -7.14 12.66 -10.40
C LYS A 481 -6.75 11.44 -11.22
N GLY A 482 -5.58 10.85 -10.96
CA GLY A 482 -5.08 9.67 -11.68
C GLY A 482 -3.74 9.17 -11.16
N ILE A 483 -3.33 8.02 -11.67
CA ILE A 483 -2.05 7.37 -11.38
C ILE A 483 -1.17 7.41 -12.63
N LEU A 484 0.07 7.87 -12.48
CA LEU A 484 1.14 7.71 -13.47
C LEU A 484 1.96 6.48 -13.08
N TRP A 485 2.04 5.48 -13.97
CA TRP A 485 2.69 4.22 -13.67
C TRP A 485 3.79 3.86 -14.68
N TYR A 486 5.05 3.80 -14.21
CA TYR A 486 6.17 3.32 -15.03
C TYR A 486 6.93 2.21 -14.31
N GLN A 487 6.61 1.00 -14.67
CA GLN A 487 7.21 -0.23 -14.15
C GLN A 487 7.13 -1.33 -15.22
N GLY A 488 7.98 -2.33 -15.13
CA GLY A 488 7.94 -3.50 -15.99
C GLY A 488 9.29 -4.19 -16.14
N GLU A 489 10.39 -3.46 -16.01
CA GLU A 489 11.74 -3.97 -16.22
C GLU A 489 12.07 -5.14 -15.28
N SER A 490 11.56 -5.09 -14.06
CA SER A 490 11.75 -6.15 -13.05
C SER A 490 10.84 -7.37 -13.25
N ASN A 491 9.83 -7.28 -14.13
CA ASN A 491 8.88 -8.37 -14.43
C ASN A 491 8.96 -8.86 -15.88
N ALA A 492 9.79 -8.23 -16.74
CA ALA A 492 9.82 -8.50 -18.17
C ALA A 492 10.28 -9.92 -18.56
N HIS A 493 10.86 -10.69 -17.64
CA HIS A 493 11.27 -12.09 -17.84
C HIS A 493 10.08 -13.06 -17.84
N ASN A 494 8.93 -12.70 -17.25
CA ASN A 494 7.73 -13.52 -17.16
C ASN A 494 6.49 -12.69 -17.50
N VAL A 495 6.17 -12.65 -18.80
CA VAL A 495 5.12 -11.77 -19.34
C VAL A 495 3.74 -12.20 -18.86
N GLU A 496 3.45 -13.51 -18.87
CA GLU A 496 2.14 -14.06 -18.51
C GLU A 496 1.82 -13.80 -17.04
N LEU A 497 2.79 -13.98 -16.15
CA LEU A 497 2.63 -13.64 -14.74
C LEU A 497 2.44 -12.13 -14.57
N HIS A 498 3.19 -11.29 -15.32
CA HIS A 498 3.04 -9.84 -15.22
C HIS A 498 1.65 -9.38 -15.66
N GLU A 499 1.06 -9.96 -16.70
CA GLU A 499 -0.31 -9.66 -17.13
C GLU A 499 -1.30 -9.87 -15.97
N HIS A 500 -1.16 -10.98 -15.27
CA HIS A 500 -1.98 -11.30 -14.11
C HIS A 500 -1.74 -10.33 -12.93
N LEU A 501 -0.47 -10.09 -12.59
CA LEU A 501 -0.08 -9.14 -11.54
C LEU A 501 -0.57 -7.71 -11.82
N PHE A 502 -0.47 -7.24 -13.06
CA PHE A 502 -0.90 -5.90 -13.42
C PHE A 502 -2.41 -5.72 -13.33
N LYS A 503 -3.19 -6.73 -13.76
CA LYS A 503 -4.65 -6.75 -13.57
C LYS A 503 -5.02 -6.73 -12.10
N THR A 504 -4.35 -7.52 -11.27
CA THR A 504 -4.55 -7.56 -9.81
C THR A 504 -4.18 -6.22 -9.15
N LEU A 505 -3.06 -5.60 -9.54
CA LEU A 505 -2.65 -4.27 -9.05
C LEU A 505 -3.74 -3.23 -9.33
N ILE A 506 -4.18 -3.11 -10.58
CA ILE A 506 -5.20 -2.12 -10.96
C ILE A 506 -6.53 -2.37 -10.24
N ALA A 507 -6.98 -3.63 -10.19
CA ALA A 507 -8.22 -3.98 -9.50
C ALA A 507 -8.15 -3.62 -8.01
N SER A 508 -7.07 -4.00 -7.32
CA SER A 508 -6.88 -3.77 -5.90
C SER A 508 -6.75 -2.28 -5.53
N TRP A 509 -6.01 -1.49 -6.33
CA TRP A 509 -5.90 -0.06 -6.09
C TRP A 509 -7.23 0.65 -6.32
N ARG A 510 -7.97 0.28 -7.37
CA ARG A 510 -9.31 0.81 -7.64
C ARG A 510 -10.31 0.46 -6.56
N GLU A 511 -10.27 -0.75 -6.01
CA GLU A 511 -11.12 -1.17 -4.90
C GLU A 511 -10.89 -0.32 -3.66
N ASN A 512 -9.64 -0.11 -3.29
CA ASN A 512 -9.26 0.75 -2.16
C ASN A 512 -9.66 2.22 -2.37
N TYR A 513 -9.78 2.66 -3.64
CA TYR A 513 -10.09 4.04 -4.00
C TYR A 513 -11.58 4.32 -4.18
N LYS A 514 -12.43 3.31 -4.35
CA LYS A 514 -13.88 3.44 -4.57
C LYS A 514 -14.59 4.48 -3.68
N PRO A 515 -14.30 4.56 -2.37
CA PRO A 515 -14.99 5.50 -1.48
C PRO A 515 -14.80 6.97 -1.86
N PHE A 516 -13.75 7.31 -2.62
CA PHE A 516 -13.34 8.69 -2.95
C PHE A 516 -13.70 9.13 -4.37
N LEU A 517 -14.30 8.25 -5.18
CA LEU A 517 -14.52 8.52 -6.60
C LEU A 517 -15.58 9.61 -6.88
N GLY A 518 -16.50 9.88 -5.93
CA GLY A 518 -17.58 10.83 -6.15
C GLY A 518 -18.45 10.41 -7.34
N LYS A 519 -18.50 11.25 -8.39
CA LYS A 519 -19.21 10.96 -9.64
C LYS A 519 -18.43 10.10 -10.63
N ARG A 520 -17.14 9.83 -10.36
CA ARG A 520 -16.31 8.98 -11.21
C ARG A 520 -16.62 7.51 -10.97
N GLU A 521 -16.54 6.72 -12.03
CA GLU A 521 -16.69 5.26 -11.93
C GLU A 521 -15.37 4.58 -11.52
N ARG A 522 -14.21 5.11 -11.95
CA ARG A 522 -12.89 4.48 -11.76
C ARG A 522 -11.75 5.48 -11.65
N LEU A 523 -10.70 5.09 -10.94
CA LEU A 523 -9.42 5.78 -10.95
C LEU A 523 -8.66 5.45 -12.25
N PRO A 524 -8.30 6.44 -13.09
CA PRO A 524 -7.57 6.19 -14.33
C PRO A 524 -6.08 5.94 -14.06
N PHE A 525 -5.48 5.08 -14.90
CA PHE A 525 -4.05 4.80 -14.92
C PHE A 525 -3.45 5.25 -16.24
N TYR A 526 -2.39 6.02 -16.17
CA TYR A 526 -1.59 6.48 -17.29
C TYR A 526 -0.25 5.76 -17.23
N THR A 527 -0.09 4.74 -18.06
CA THR A 527 1.06 3.84 -18.03
C THR A 527 2.10 4.22 -19.06
N VAL A 528 3.34 3.75 -18.89
CA VAL A 528 4.42 3.94 -19.85
C VAL A 528 4.85 2.57 -20.38
N GLN A 529 4.79 2.38 -21.72
CA GLN A 529 5.39 1.22 -22.37
C GLN A 529 6.91 1.27 -22.19
N LEU A 530 7.55 0.13 -21.90
CA LEU A 530 9.01 0.06 -21.73
C LEU A 530 9.74 0.61 -22.97
N SER A 531 10.81 1.38 -22.74
CA SER A 531 11.71 1.84 -23.78
C SER A 531 12.47 0.68 -24.44
N SER A 532 13.04 0.90 -25.62
CA SER A 532 13.87 -0.09 -26.29
C SER A 532 15.14 -0.39 -25.49
N LEU A 533 15.46 -1.68 -25.34
CA LEU A 533 16.65 -2.21 -24.67
C LEU A 533 16.98 -3.57 -25.28
N ASP A 534 18.26 -3.90 -25.42
CA ASP A 534 18.69 -5.17 -26.00
C ASP A 534 18.54 -6.34 -25.01
N ARG A 535 17.29 -6.74 -24.76
CA ARG A 535 16.92 -7.91 -23.95
C ARG A 535 15.84 -8.74 -24.65
N PRO A 536 16.02 -10.06 -24.77
CA PRO A 536 15.13 -10.93 -25.57
C PRO A 536 13.65 -10.87 -25.19
N SER A 537 13.32 -10.67 -23.89
CA SER A 537 11.93 -10.63 -23.42
C SER A 537 11.19 -9.31 -23.72
N TRP A 538 11.93 -8.24 -24.05
CA TRP A 538 11.40 -6.88 -24.18
C TRP A 538 10.28 -6.72 -25.21
N PRO A 539 10.39 -7.25 -26.43
CA PRO A 539 9.35 -7.08 -27.44
C PRO A 539 7.99 -7.66 -27.00
N LYS A 540 8.01 -8.89 -26.47
CA LYS A 540 6.81 -9.57 -25.98
C LYS A 540 6.19 -8.79 -24.81
N PHE A 541 7.02 -8.26 -23.90
CA PHE A 541 6.56 -7.49 -22.77
C PHE A 541 5.93 -6.16 -23.20
N ARG A 542 6.54 -5.43 -24.13
CA ARG A 542 5.96 -4.19 -24.69
C ARG A 542 4.61 -4.41 -25.35
N ASP A 543 4.47 -5.50 -26.13
CA ASP A 543 3.20 -5.86 -26.76
C ASP A 543 2.14 -6.25 -25.72
N SER A 544 2.53 -6.92 -24.65
CA SER A 544 1.65 -7.22 -23.51
C SER A 544 1.16 -5.94 -22.83
N GLN A 545 2.04 -4.94 -22.58
CA GLN A 545 1.63 -3.64 -22.04
C GLN A 545 0.60 -2.95 -22.94
N ARG A 546 0.79 -2.99 -24.28
CA ARG A 546 -0.19 -2.49 -25.24
C ARG A 546 -1.53 -3.21 -25.14
N LYS A 547 -1.52 -4.54 -25.11
CA LYS A 547 -2.75 -5.36 -25.00
C LYS A 547 -3.50 -5.03 -23.69
N LEU A 548 -2.80 -4.95 -22.57
CA LEU A 548 -3.38 -4.60 -21.27
C LEU A 548 -4.00 -3.19 -21.27
N SER A 549 -3.37 -2.20 -21.89
CA SER A 549 -3.93 -0.85 -21.98
C SER A 549 -5.18 -0.79 -22.86
N ASN A 550 -5.32 -1.68 -23.86
CA ASN A 550 -6.50 -1.79 -24.70
C ASN A 550 -7.63 -2.61 -24.05
N GLU A 551 -7.29 -3.59 -23.22
CA GLU A 551 -8.24 -4.48 -22.53
C GLU A 551 -8.86 -3.80 -21.31
N LEU A 552 -8.04 -3.09 -20.54
CA LEU A 552 -8.46 -2.52 -19.25
C LEU A 552 -9.06 -1.12 -19.44
N LYS A 553 -10.30 -0.95 -19.01
CA LYS A 553 -11.00 0.34 -19.09
C LYS A 553 -10.27 1.40 -18.25
N ASP A 554 -10.16 2.62 -18.78
CA ASP A 554 -9.48 3.78 -18.16
C ASP A 554 -8.00 3.48 -17.81
N VAL A 555 -7.32 2.73 -18.68
CA VAL A 555 -5.88 2.53 -18.68
C VAL A 555 -5.32 3.02 -20.00
N TYR A 556 -4.51 4.07 -19.96
CA TYR A 556 -3.95 4.75 -21.13
C TYR A 556 -2.43 4.58 -21.16
N MET A 557 -1.82 4.47 -22.33
CA MET A 557 -0.41 4.15 -22.43
C MET A 557 0.36 5.16 -23.28
N ALA A 558 1.36 5.79 -22.67
CA ALA A 558 2.39 6.54 -23.38
C ALA A 558 3.48 5.58 -23.90
N VAL A 559 3.78 5.63 -25.18
CA VAL A 559 4.86 4.85 -25.79
C VAL A 559 6.21 5.48 -25.49
N SER A 560 7.23 4.69 -25.21
CA SER A 560 8.63 5.14 -25.05
C SER A 560 9.65 4.22 -25.76
N SER A 561 9.19 3.30 -26.58
CA SER A 561 10.06 2.38 -27.33
C SER A 561 10.97 3.09 -28.36
N ASP A 562 10.62 4.30 -28.80
CA ASP A 562 11.42 5.18 -29.66
C ASP A 562 12.56 5.89 -28.91
N LEU A 563 12.55 5.94 -27.58
CA LEU A 563 13.45 6.71 -26.73
C LEU A 563 14.51 5.88 -25.97
N GLY A 564 14.59 4.57 -26.24
CA GLY A 564 15.48 3.65 -25.53
C GLY A 564 16.95 3.78 -25.88
N ASP A 565 17.77 3.07 -25.13
CA ASP A 565 19.19 2.82 -25.38
C ASP A 565 19.42 1.30 -25.43
N SER A 566 20.40 0.83 -26.23
CA SER A 566 20.66 -0.60 -26.36
C SER A 566 21.24 -1.24 -25.11
N LEU A 567 21.98 -0.48 -24.31
CA LEU A 567 22.72 -0.96 -23.15
C LEU A 567 22.21 -0.37 -21.84
N ASP A 568 21.69 0.87 -21.86
CA ASP A 568 21.21 1.55 -20.65
C ASP A 568 19.70 1.38 -20.47
N VAL A 569 19.32 0.75 -19.37
CA VAL A 569 17.91 0.57 -18.98
C VAL A 569 17.24 1.91 -18.57
N HIS A 570 18.03 2.97 -18.36
CA HIS A 570 17.59 4.30 -17.95
C HIS A 570 17.84 5.37 -19.03
N PRO A 571 17.10 5.36 -20.15
CA PRO A 571 17.26 6.39 -21.18
C PRO A 571 16.97 7.77 -20.59
N ARG A 572 17.75 8.80 -21.01
CA ARG A 572 17.69 10.14 -20.43
C ARG A 572 16.60 11.03 -21.00
N GLU A 573 15.86 10.59 -22.04
CA GLU A 573 14.77 11.32 -22.69
C GLU A 573 13.46 11.27 -21.90
N LYS A 574 13.50 11.65 -20.61
CA LYS A 574 12.36 11.56 -19.69
C LYS A 574 11.30 12.62 -19.90
N LEU A 575 11.70 13.80 -20.33
CA LEU A 575 10.80 14.95 -20.45
C LEU A 575 9.72 14.72 -21.49
N ILE A 576 10.07 14.05 -22.60
CA ILE A 576 9.12 13.69 -23.67
C ILE A 576 8.05 12.73 -23.14
N ILE A 577 8.44 11.79 -22.28
CA ILE A 577 7.50 10.83 -21.68
C ILE A 577 6.48 11.56 -20.78
N GLY A 578 6.95 12.51 -19.96
CA GLY A 578 6.07 13.33 -19.12
C GLY A 578 5.06 14.13 -19.95
N LYS A 579 5.48 14.73 -21.05
CA LYS A 579 4.59 15.45 -21.99
C LYS A 579 3.58 14.53 -22.67
N ARG A 580 3.99 13.32 -23.08
CA ARG A 580 3.06 12.30 -23.63
C ARG A 580 1.97 11.93 -22.62
N LEU A 581 2.35 11.71 -21.35
CA LEU A 581 1.39 11.43 -20.28
C LEU A 581 0.44 12.63 -20.04
N ALA A 582 0.95 13.85 -20.05
CA ALA A 582 0.12 15.06 -19.92
C ALA A 582 -0.89 15.20 -21.07
N ASN A 583 -0.48 14.92 -22.30
CA ASN A 583 -1.37 14.94 -23.47
C ASN A 583 -2.49 13.88 -23.36
N LEU A 584 -2.21 12.69 -22.85
CA LEU A 584 -3.23 11.68 -22.57
C LEU A 584 -4.24 12.18 -21.52
N VAL A 585 -3.76 12.79 -20.43
CA VAL A 585 -4.65 13.39 -19.42
C VAL A 585 -5.48 14.51 -20.00
N LEU A 586 -4.88 15.42 -20.79
CA LEU A 586 -5.60 16.52 -21.46
C LEU A 586 -6.71 15.98 -22.37
N LYS A 587 -6.48 14.91 -23.10
CA LYS A 587 -7.50 14.27 -23.94
C LYS A 587 -8.62 13.64 -23.12
N HIS A 588 -8.27 12.74 -22.21
CA HIS A 588 -9.24 11.86 -21.55
C HIS A 588 -9.94 12.51 -20.35
N GLU A 589 -9.31 13.52 -19.70
CA GLU A 589 -9.86 14.20 -18.54
C GLU A 589 -10.39 15.59 -18.82
N PHE A 590 -9.84 16.26 -19.84
CA PHE A 590 -10.20 17.65 -20.19
C PHE A 590 -10.87 17.75 -21.55
N GLY A 591 -10.99 16.64 -22.28
CA GLY A 591 -11.66 16.61 -23.59
C GLY A 591 -10.92 17.40 -24.68
N LYS A 592 -9.59 17.59 -24.54
CA LYS A 592 -8.77 18.27 -25.57
C LYS A 592 -8.80 17.46 -26.88
N ASP A 593 -9.13 18.10 -27.97
CA ASP A 593 -9.09 17.47 -29.31
C ASP A 593 -7.65 17.33 -29.79
N ASN A 594 -7.01 16.24 -29.40
CA ASN A 594 -5.68 15.82 -29.85
C ASN A 594 -5.62 14.31 -30.06
N ASN A 595 -4.74 13.84 -30.92
CA ASN A 595 -4.47 12.41 -31.11
C ASN A 595 -3.32 11.94 -30.22
N ALA A 596 -3.52 12.05 -28.88
CA ALA A 596 -2.51 11.68 -27.88
C ALA A 596 -2.36 10.16 -27.67
N ASP A 597 -3.38 9.36 -28.02
CA ASP A 597 -3.29 7.91 -27.94
C ASP A 597 -2.36 7.36 -29.03
N SER A 598 -1.58 6.35 -28.66
CA SER A 598 -0.73 5.64 -29.61
C SER A 598 -1.56 4.95 -30.69
N PRO A 599 -1.22 5.07 -31.98
CA PRO A 599 -1.92 4.35 -33.02
C PRO A 599 -1.88 2.83 -32.78
N GLN A 600 -3.04 2.18 -32.94
CA GLN A 600 -3.22 0.74 -32.73
C GLN A 600 -3.63 0.05 -34.01
N PRO A 601 -3.06 -1.12 -34.38
CA PRO A 601 -3.52 -1.89 -35.52
C PRO A 601 -4.95 -2.42 -35.23
N ILE A 602 -5.92 -2.03 -36.08
CA ILE A 602 -7.33 -2.40 -35.93
C ILE A 602 -7.83 -3.31 -37.03
N TYR A 603 -7.13 -3.37 -38.15
CA TYR A 603 -7.51 -4.14 -39.31
C TYR A 603 -6.28 -4.57 -40.09
N SER A 604 -6.30 -5.80 -40.62
CA SER A 604 -5.19 -6.39 -41.37
C SER A 604 -5.77 -7.18 -42.57
N TYR A 605 -5.34 -6.89 -43.75
CA TYR A 605 -5.87 -7.49 -44.97
C TYR A 605 -4.80 -7.74 -46.01
N SER A 606 -4.78 -8.95 -46.57
CA SER A 606 -3.87 -9.35 -47.65
C SER A 606 -4.59 -9.33 -49.00
N LYS A 607 -3.97 -8.68 -49.98
CA LYS A 607 -4.39 -8.71 -51.37
C LYS A 607 -3.16 -8.90 -52.27
N GLU A 608 -3.18 -9.97 -53.04
CA GLU A 608 -2.08 -10.34 -53.96
C GLU A 608 -0.70 -10.38 -53.26
N ARG A 609 0.20 -9.44 -53.61
CA ARG A 609 1.56 -9.31 -53.05
C ARG A 609 1.69 -8.19 -52.02
N GLN A 610 0.57 -7.67 -51.53
CA GLN A 610 0.54 -6.60 -50.54
C GLN A 610 -0.26 -7.00 -49.35
N HIS A 611 0.12 -6.40 -48.19
CA HIS A 611 -0.59 -6.53 -46.93
C HIS A 611 -0.84 -5.14 -46.35
N GLU A 612 -2.11 -4.77 -46.18
CA GLU A 612 -2.51 -3.50 -45.59
C GLU A 612 -2.81 -3.67 -44.10
N ILE A 613 -2.25 -2.79 -43.30
CA ILE A 613 -2.58 -2.66 -41.86
C ILE A 613 -3.14 -1.25 -41.66
N ARG A 614 -4.37 -1.17 -41.12
CA ARG A 614 -5.02 0.09 -40.76
C ARG A 614 -4.93 0.30 -39.26
N PHE A 615 -4.73 1.59 -38.88
CA PHE A 615 -4.55 1.99 -37.50
C PHE A 615 -5.68 2.90 -37.01
N SER A 616 -6.05 2.77 -35.72
CA SER A 616 -6.82 3.79 -35.00
C SER A 616 -5.90 4.92 -34.50
N HIS A 617 -6.48 5.97 -33.96
CA HIS A 617 -5.75 7.11 -33.34
C HIS A 617 -4.73 7.77 -34.28
N ALA A 618 -5.01 7.76 -35.58
CA ALA A 618 -4.26 8.47 -36.58
C ALA A 618 -5.18 8.89 -37.72
N LYS A 619 -5.06 10.11 -38.21
CA LYS A 619 -5.60 10.59 -39.47
C LYS A 619 -4.58 10.39 -40.59
N GLN A 620 -3.32 10.67 -40.27
CA GLN A 620 -2.17 10.53 -41.14
C GLN A 620 -0.98 9.91 -40.39
N LEU A 621 -0.48 8.80 -40.87
CA LEU A 621 0.77 8.20 -40.42
C LEU A 621 1.95 8.73 -41.25
N ARG A 622 3.13 8.78 -40.62
CA ARG A 622 4.39 9.18 -41.29
C ARG A 622 5.60 8.59 -40.57
N ALA A 623 6.72 8.53 -41.27
CA ALA A 623 8.00 8.23 -40.65
C ALA A 623 8.50 9.47 -39.85
N MET A 624 9.17 9.24 -38.74
CA MET A 624 9.84 10.26 -37.93
C MET A 624 11.36 10.13 -38.13
N GLY A 625 12.03 11.25 -38.44
CA GLY A 625 13.49 11.29 -38.59
C GLY A 625 14.05 10.67 -39.86
N SER A 626 13.21 10.14 -40.76
CA SER A 626 13.59 9.61 -42.10
C SER A 626 12.40 9.69 -43.04
N ASN A 627 12.64 9.42 -44.34
CA ASN A 627 11.57 9.28 -45.35
C ASN A 627 10.98 7.86 -45.42
N GLU A 628 11.60 6.91 -44.76
CA GLU A 628 11.21 5.50 -44.82
C GLU A 628 10.77 5.01 -43.44
N VAL A 629 9.67 4.27 -43.41
CA VAL A 629 9.20 3.55 -42.23
C VAL A 629 9.94 2.24 -42.12
N THR A 630 10.46 1.95 -40.95
CA THR A 630 11.26 0.75 -40.66
C THR A 630 10.62 -0.12 -39.59
N SER A 631 11.27 -1.24 -39.27
CA SER A 631 10.94 -2.12 -38.14
C SER A 631 9.67 -2.96 -38.28
N PHE A 632 9.16 -3.16 -39.52
CA PHE A 632 8.19 -4.20 -39.80
C PHE A 632 8.88 -5.53 -40.06
N GLN A 633 8.36 -6.59 -39.47
CA GLN A 633 8.84 -7.95 -39.61
C GLN A 633 7.66 -8.90 -39.77
N ALA A 634 7.92 -10.09 -40.33
CA ALA A 634 6.95 -11.18 -40.32
C ALA A 634 7.63 -12.47 -39.90
N LYS A 635 6.82 -13.40 -39.41
CA LYS A 635 7.23 -14.77 -39.15
C LYS A 635 6.91 -15.64 -40.39
N ASP A 636 7.92 -16.31 -40.93
CA ASP A 636 7.74 -17.24 -42.01
C ASP A 636 7.22 -18.62 -41.53
N GLU A 637 6.99 -19.57 -42.47
CA GLU A 637 6.50 -20.91 -42.15
C GLU A 637 7.47 -21.72 -41.28
N ASP A 638 8.77 -21.42 -41.36
CA ASP A 638 9.82 -22.05 -40.56
C ASP A 638 9.99 -21.42 -39.19
N GLY A 639 9.26 -20.33 -38.92
CA GLY A 639 9.31 -19.59 -37.66
C GLY A 639 10.39 -18.53 -37.59
N ASN A 640 11.11 -18.22 -38.69
CA ASN A 640 12.13 -17.17 -38.70
C ASN A 640 11.50 -15.78 -38.87
N LEU A 641 12.08 -14.77 -38.22
CA LEU A 641 11.70 -13.38 -38.41
C LEU A 641 12.40 -12.80 -39.63
N VAL A 642 11.62 -12.32 -40.61
CA VAL A 642 12.10 -11.68 -41.85
C VAL A 642 11.64 -10.22 -41.84
N ASP A 643 12.51 -9.29 -42.23
CA ASP A 643 12.16 -7.88 -42.34
C ASP A 643 11.22 -7.67 -43.56
N LEU A 644 10.17 -6.85 -43.35
CA LEU A 644 9.21 -6.50 -44.40
C LEU A 644 9.45 -5.07 -44.87
N LYS A 645 9.38 -4.89 -46.19
CA LYS A 645 9.45 -3.56 -46.79
C LYS A 645 8.10 -2.90 -46.78
N VAL A 646 8.09 -1.62 -46.37
CA VAL A 646 6.94 -0.74 -46.50
C VAL A 646 6.87 -0.24 -47.94
N VAL A 647 5.77 -0.52 -48.61
CA VAL A 647 5.50 -0.08 -49.98
C VAL A 647 4.96 1.34 -50.01
N GLU A 648 4.00 1.62 -49.11
CA GLU A 648 3.33 2.92 -49.05
C GLU A 648 2.77 3.17 -47.63
N VAL A 649 2.74 4.43 -47.24
CA VAL A 649 1.97 4.93 -46.05
C VAL A 649 0.90 5.87 -46.59
N LYS A 650 -0.38 5.50 -46.41
CA LYS A 650 -1.52 6.24 -46.96
C LYS A 650 -2.57 6.48 -45.91
N GLY A 651 -2.73 7.76 -45.53
CA GLY A 651 -3.64 8.11 -44.43
C GLY A 651 -3.26 7.36 -43.14
N ASN A 652 -4.20 6.60 -42.59
CA ASN A 652 -3.99 5.79 -41.40
C ASN A 652 -3.64 4.31 -41.71
N SER A 653 -3.19 4.03 -42.93
CA SER A 653 -2.80 2.66 -43.35
C SER A 653 -1.32 2.58 -43.75
N VAL A 654 -0.74 1.42 -43.46
CA VAL A 654 0.60 1.02 -43.94
C VAL A 654 0.42 -0.19 -44.89
N ILE A 655 0.99 -0.11 -46.08
CA ILE A 655 1.00 -1.18 -47.06
C ILE A 655 2.40 -1.80 -47.10
N LEU A 656 2.47 -3.09 -46.81
CA LEU A 656 3.70 -3.89 -46.78
C LEU A 656 3.80 -4.80 -47.99
N GLU A 657 5.02 -5.16 -48.41
CA GLU A 657 5.23 -6.30 -49.26
C GLU A 657 4.72 -7.57 -48.55
N ASN A 658 4.02 -8.43 -49.29
CA ASN A 658 3.47 -9.67 -48.74
C ASN A 658 4.13 -10.89 -49.44
N PRO A 659 5.30 -11.35 -48.99
CA PRO A 659 5.84 -12.62 -49.39
C PRO A 659 4.86 -13.76 -49.05
N ARG A 660 4.85 -14.83 -49.83
CA ARG A 660 4.02 -16.02 -49.54
C ARG A 660 4.47 -16.68 -48.24
N GLY A 661 3.52 -17.25 -47.50
CA GLY A 661 3.79 -18.08 -46.32
C GLY A 661 3.94 -17.31 -45.00
N LEU A 662 3.61 -16.01 -44.93
CA LEU A 662 3.67 -15.28 -43.69
C LEU A 662 2.50 -15.62 -42.75
N MET A 663 2.80 -15.86 -41.46
CA MET A 663 1.84 -16.28 -40.43
C MET A 663 1.45 -15.15 -39.49
N GLU A 664 2.40 -14.27 -39.15
CA GLU A 664 2.23 -13.22 -38.16
C GLU A 664 3.10 -12.01 -38.52
N ILE A 665 2.58 -10.80 -38.26
CA ILE A 665 3.26 -9.55 -38.57
C ILE A 665 3.59 -8.84 -37.26
N TYR A 666 4.77 -8.26 -37.21
CA TYR A 666 5.35 -7.58 -36.06
C TYR A 666 5.79 -6.17 -36.44
N TYR A 667 5.68 -5.24 -35.45
CA TYR A 667 6.24 -3.90 -35.57
C TYR A 667 7.03 -3.55 -34.32
N GLY A 668 8.26 -3.03 -34.52
CA GLY A 668 9.13 -2.67 -33.40
C GLY A 668 9.48 -3.84 -32.47
N TYR A 669 9.47 -5.09 -33.01
CA TYR A 669 9.51 -6.31 -32.19
C TYR A 669 10.95 -6.83 -31.96
N LYS A 670 11.98 -6.07 -32.36
CA LYS A 670 13.36 -6.33 -31.93
C LYS A 670 13.55 -5.90 -30.48
N PRO A 671 14.39 -6.57 -29.68
CA PRO A 671 14.73 -6.15 -28.32
C PRO A 671 15.08 -4.67 -28.27
N PHE A 672 16.11 -4.25 -28.98
CA PHE A 672 16.38 -2.86 -29.29
C PHE A 672 15.82 -2.52 -30.67
N SER A 673 14.97 -1.51 -30.74
CA SER A 673 14.32 -1.06 -31.97
C SER A 673 14.25 0.46 -32.02
N ARG A 674 14.47 1.03 -33.20
CA ARG A 674 14.24 2.43 -33.56
C ARG A 674 13.01 2.55 -34.47
N ALA A 675 11.94 1.92 -34.07
CA ALA A 675 10.66 2.00 -34.78
C ALA A 675 10.22 3.48 -34.86
N ASN A 676 9.91 3.94 -36.08
CA ASN A 676 9.80 5.37 -36.39
C ASN A 676 8.45 5.79 -36.97
N LEU A 677 7.45 4.92 -36.94
CA LEU A 677 6.10 5.25 -37.40
C LEU A 677 5.35 6.05 -36.33
N VAL A 678 4.85 7.23 -36.73
CA VAL A 678 4.10 8.13 -35.83
C VAL A 678 2.82 8.61 -36.51
N ASN A 679 1.85 9.11 -35.71
CA ASN A 679 0.70 9.84 -36.23
C ASN A 679 1.06 11.32 -36.53
N GLU A 680 0.07 12.09 -36.97
CA GLU A 680 0.21 13.52 -37.29
C GLU A 680 0.73 14.38 -36.12
N GLU A 681 0.41 14.01 -34.87
CA GLU A 681 0.87 14.67 -33.64
C GLU A 681 2.27 14.22 -33.19
N GLY A 682 2.88 13.27 -33.91
CA GLY A 682 4.18 12.71 -33.56
C GLY A 682 4.12 11.66 -32.46
N VAL A 683 2.94 11.11 -32.15
CA VAL A 683 2.78 10.04 -31.17
C VAL A 683 3.20 8.71 -31.83
N PRO A 684 4.16 7.98 -31.22
CA PRO A 684 4.67 6.74 -31.82
C PRO A 684 3.63 5.61 -31.81
N VAL A 685 3.71 4.80 -32.86
CA VAL A 685 3.05 3.48 -32.88
C VAL A 685 3.75 2.58 -31.86
N SER A 686 2.96 1.92 -31.02
CA SER A 686 3.48 0.96 -30.03
C SER A 686 4.05 -0.30 -30.68
N THR A 687 4.92 -1.02 -29.96
CA THR A 687 5.31 -2.39 -30.35
C THR A 687 4.07 -3.27 -30.40
N PHE A 688 3.89 -4.04 -31.47
CA PHE A 688 2.77 -4.98 -31.61
C PHE A 688 3.10 -6.25 -32.36
N SER A 689 2.32 -7.30 -32.13
CA SER A 689 2.16 -8.46 -32.99
C SER A 689 0.69 -8.63 -33.36
N ILE A 690 0.45 -9.04 -34.63
CA ILE A 690 -0.89 -9.38 -35.13
C ILE A 690 -0.81 -10.65 -35.95
N LYS A 691 -1.77 -11.55 -35.75
CA LYS A 691 -1.96 -12.71 -36.62
C LYS A 691 -2.58 -12.25 -37.95
N ARG A 692 -2.17 -12.91 -39.02
CA ARG A 692 -2.69 -12.68 -40.37
C ARG A 692 -4.14 -13.10 -40.51
#